data_68d210bc866f6c5cac72ec7b03909407
#
_entry.id   68d210bc866f6c5cac72ec7b03909407
#
_cell.length_a   1.000
_cell.length_b   1.000
_cell.length_c   1.000
_cell.angle_alpha   90.00
_cell.angle_beta   90.00
_cell.angle_gamma   90.00
#
_symmetry.space_group_name_H-M   'P 1'
#
loop_
_entity.id
_entity.type
_entity.pdbx_description
1 polymer ?
#
loop_
_entity_poly.entity_id
_entity_poly.type
_entity_poly.pdbx_seq_one_letter_code
_entity_poly.pdbx_strand_id
1 'polypeptide(L)'
;MGKFYRTVFVLLVTHASCFAQIDTEFWFAPPEITAGHGDRPIYLRVSAQDKPASVRVTQPARGNVEIATLTLDANTSGTLNLSHLLPDIETIFPDSVMKTGLRIVSSAPVTAYYEEGSPLNAEIFILKGKNALGNEFMIPWQTIYDNSSDYAPTPYGSFDVVATENSTVVTVYPTKPIVGHESDTVIRVKLNKGETYSFKKISLLATFNPVGTIVKSTKPICITLKDDSVIKNTCRDALGDQLVPIKVAGLEYIVPKGFLNAPEYLFVMATEDDTDVWEYGATVPSRNLKSGQSYQIIIVSPSVYLRSSKPVFVLHVTGFGCEVGMAVLPPVTCTGSKRISFTRSTAEFFGMNILCRKEAVPYFKLIRNGIATNVPQTAFSPVYGTNEKWYSAQLSYSSMEVPVDQATTIANDLYSFQAGIINGNATTTCRYGYFSSYSTLFIGDDFTLCEGDTAVIDAGPGKETYLWSTGEATQSIDVTLPGDYWVQITREDCTLSDTLHVDMRNGQEDLGPDVELCPGGTTNIDGKENFSWLWSDGSTKQYLRTNVLGKHWVNVLDEYGCEAADTIIVNEYLGVVDPLVDINLNYVSVDTAKQANIDVAWTVLHPDKIPDNSVSIYKRLAGDMQWQLASAVPEGIDFYVDAGNATSDNIYEFYLTLADHCLTEHRQSLVHNSILLTGTTDSINDIISLKWNPYIEWKKGVERYEVWRKLDGDTTYAPVSVVNGIETDFSSQIGADGFVHKYLIRAIEKEGSSDSWSNPVEMEFTHPIVVPNIFTPNGDGYNQYFFIPKIELYTECELTVVDRWGKSVFRSTGYSNDWDGGDLSSGVYYYVLDLKKRNTVVKGIVNIVK
;
A
#
# COMPACT_ATOMS: atom_id res chain seq x y z
N MET A 1 -1.19 27.44 -48.78
CA MET A 1 -0.99 26.10 -49.35
C MET A 1 0.45 25.69 -49.10
N GLY A 2 0.71 24.97 -48.05
CA GLY A 2 2.00 24.36 -47.73
C GLY A 2 1.69 22.95 -47.28
N LYS A 3 2.00 21.97 -48.14
CA LYS A 3 1.91 20.53 -47.80
C LYS A 3 2.99 20.23 -46.81
N PHE A 4 2.60 19.96 -45.53
CA PHE A 4 3.47 19.30 -44.58
C PHE A 4 3.56 17.83 -44.98
N TYR A 5 4.76 17.35 -45.21
CA TYR A 5 5.07 15.93 -45.37
C TYR A 5 4.94 15.24 -44.00
N ARG A 6 3.94 14.39 -43.85
CA ARG A 6 3.85 13.44 -42.72
C ARG A 6 5.02 12.47 -42.83
N THR A 7 5.96 12.57 -41.90
CA THR A 7 6.95 11.52 -41.70
C THR A 7 6.28 10.46 -40.81
N VAL A 8 5.87 9.36 -41.44
CA VAL A 8 5.41 8.18 -40.73
C VAL A 8 6.59 7.67 -39.89
N PHE A 9 6.54 7.82 -38.59
CA PHE A 9 7.43 7.13 -37.69
C PHE A 9 6.98 5.66 -37.61
N VAL A 10 7.55 4.81 -38.49
CA VAL A 10 7.50 3.38 -38.33
C VAL A 10 8.38 3.04 -37.14
N LEU A 11 7.76 2.82 -35.98
CA LEU A 11 8.44 2.18 -34.86
C LEU A 11 8.78 0.75 -35.30
N LEU A 12 10.01 0.55 -35.73
CA LEU A 12 10.56 -0.79 -35.91
C LEU A 12 10.67 -1.44 -34.51
N VAL A 13 9.58 -2.11 -34.09
CA VAL A 13 9.64 -3.02 -32.96
C VAL A 13 10.45 -4.24 -33.39
N THR A 14 11.70 -4.27 -33.00
CA THR A 14 12.58 -5.42 -33.18
C THR A 14 11.98 -6.63 -32.47
N HIS A 15 11.79 -7.69 -33.22
CA HIS A 15 11.25 -8.98 -32.83
C HIS A 15 11.92 -9.54 -31.58
N ALA A 16 11.24 -9.50 -30.44
CA ALA A 16 11.62 -10.23 -29.25
C ALA A 16 10.76 -11.50 -29.20
N SER A 17 11.37 -12.64 -29.51
CA SER A 17 10.78 -13.95 -29.24
C SER A 17 10.48 -14.05 -27.74
N CYS A 18 9.23 -14.24 -27.36
CA CYS A 18 8.82 -14.44 -25.96
C CYS A 18 9.39 -15.77 -25.44
N PHE A 19 10.54 -15.71 -24.77
CA PHE A 19 11.06 -16.76 -23.89
C PHE A 19 11.04 -16.19 -22.45
N ALA A 20 10.05 -16.55 -21.71
CA ALA A 20 9.83 -16.01 -20.38
C ALA A 20 10.82 -16.58 -19.36
N GLN A 21 11.41 -15.79 -18.49
CA GLN A 21 12.65 -15.89 -17.69
C GLN A 21 13.95 -15.92 -18.51
N ILE A 22 13.85 -16.10 -19.84
CA ILE A 22 14.93 -15.88 -20.77
C ILE A 22 14.55 -14.59 -21.49
N ASP A 23 15.16 -13.48 -21.15
CA ASP A 23 14.81 -12.17 -21.69
C ASP A 23 16.08 -11.36 -22.03
N THR A 24 15.87 -10.22 -22.65
CA THR A 24 16.92 -9.23 -22.94
C THR A 24 16.89 -8.03 -21.99
N GLU A 25 15.85 -7.94 -21.16
CA GLU A 25 15.70 -6.84 -20.22
C GLU A 25 15.06 -7.31 -18.91
N PHE A 26 15.68 -6.91 -17.79
CA PHE A 26 15.20 -7.20 -16.45
C PHE A 26 15.23 -5.91 -15.60
N TRP A 27 14.24 -5.77 -14.76
CA TRP A 27 14.15 -4.74 -13.73
C TRP A 27 14.14 -5.39 -12.35
N PHE A 28 14.81 -4.78 -11.39
CA PHE A 28 14.91 -5.35 -10.05
C PHE A 28 14.98 -4.24 -8.99
N ALA A 29 14.23 -4.38 -7.91
CA ALA A 29 14.37 -3.62 -6.68
C ALA A 29 15.13 -4.49 -5.67
N PRO A 30 16.46 -4.35 -5.55
CA PRO A 30 17.22 -5.15 -4.59
C PRO A 30 16.74 -4.84 -3.17
N PRO A 31 16.30 -5.85 -2.40
CA PRO A 31 15.84 -5.65 -1.05
C PRO A 31 17.03 -5.46 -0.09
N GLU A 32 16.82 -4.75 1.03
CA GLU A 32 17.75 -4.73 2.15
C GLU A 32 17.81 -6.12 2.79
N ILE A 33 19.00 -6.68 2.94
CA ILE A 33 19.27 -7.87 3.77
C ILE A 33 20.01 -7.44 5.02
N THR A 34 19.64 -7.97 6.18
CA THR A 34 20.20 -7.56 7.47
C THR A 34 21.68 -7.90 7.59
N ALA A 35 22.54 -6.89 7.59
CA ALA A 35 24.00 -7.05 7.66
C ALA A 35 24.47 -7.85 8.89
N GLY A 36 23.78 -7.73 10.01
CA GLY A 36 24.09 -8.49 11.23
C GLY A 36 23.91 -10.00 11.12
N HIS A 37 23.13 -10.48 10.13
CA HIS A 37 23.00 -11.91 9.83
C HIS A 37 23.86 -12.33 8.61
N GLY A 38 24.33 -11.37 7.84
CA GLY A 38 25.11 -11.55 6.64
C GLY A 38 24.34 -11.09 5.41
N ASP A 39 24.92 -10.10 4.74
CA ASP A 39 24.38 -9.47 3.54
C ASP A 39 25.33 -9.61 2.34
N ARG A 40 26.39 -10.41 2.47
CA ARG A 40 27.46 -10.54 1.48
C ARG A 40 28.01 -11.96 1.40
N PRO A 41 28.49 -12.37 0.21
CA PRO A 41 28.59 -11.58 -1.04
C PRO A 41 27.28 -11.47 -1.80
N ILE A 42 27.12 -10.38 -2.56
CA ILE A 42 26.00 -10.19 -3.50
C ILE A 42 26.47 -10.49 -4.91
N TYR A 43 25.73 -11.36 -5.60
CA TYR A 43 26.02 -11.75 -6.97
C TYR A 43 24.84 -11.51 -7.91
N LEU A 44 25.11 -11.03 -9.10
CA LEU A 44 24.21 -11.17 -10.24
C LEU A 44 24.77 -12.28 -11.13
N ARG A 45 24.04 -13.38 -11.22
CA ARG A 45 24.41 -14.52 -12.06
C ARG A 45 23.63 -14.48 -13.35
N VAL A 46 24.33 -14.62 -14.47
CA VAL A 46 23.75 -14.55 -15.80
C VAL A 46 24.22 -15.73 -16.63
N SER A 47 23.29 -16.35 -17.36
CA SER A 47 23.59 -17.47 -18.27
C SER A 47 23.10 -17.15 -19.68
N ALA A 48 24.02 -17.17 -20.63
CA ALA A 48 23.70 -17.03 -22.06
C ALA A 48 23.07 -18.32 -22.59
N GLN A 49 22.14 -18.14 -23.51
CA GLN A 49 21.52 -19.27 -24.23
C GLN A 49 22.40 -19.69 -25.44
N ASP A 50 21.80 -20.03 -26.55
CA ASP A 50 22.45 -20.49 -27.78
C ASP A 50 23.24 -19.40 -28.54
N LYS A 51 23.21 -18.15 -28.07
CA LYS A 51 23.90 -17.01 -28.67
C LYS A 51 24.79 -16.32 -27.65
N PRO A 52 25.92 -15.72 -28.05
CA PRO A 52 26.71 -14.84 -27.21
C PRO A 52 25.89 -13.66 -26.75
N ALA A 53 26.13 -13.18 -25.51
CA ALA A 53 25.41 -12.08 -24.93
C ALA A 53 26.38 -11.06 -24.28
N SER A 54 26.10 -9.78 -24.51
CA SER A 54 26.72 -8.67 -23.78
C SER A 54 25.68 -8.08 -22.82
N VAL A 55 25.96 -8.15 -21.53
CA VAL A 55 25.04 -7.74 -20.46
C VAL A 55 25.54 -6.47 -19.83
N ARG A 56 24.64 -5.56 -19.59
CA ARG A 56 24.91 -4.25 -18.98
C ARG A 56 23.95 -4.02 -17.83
N VAL A 57 24.48 -3.68 -16.66
CA VAL A 57 23.69 -3.33 -15.46
C VAL A 57 23.80 -1.84 -15.19
N THR A 58 22.66 -1.18 -15.02
CA THR A 58 22.59 0.27 -14.82
C THR A 58 21.66 0.62 -13.66
N GLN A 59 21.85 1.82 -13.10
CA GLN A 59 20.92 2.50 -12.19
C GLN A 59 20.25 3.68 -12.91
N PRO A 60 19.04 3.53 -13.45
CA PRO A 60 18.40 4.57 -14.26
C PRO A 60 18.13 5.86 -13.46
N ALA A 61 17.72 5.76 -12.19
CA ALA A 61 17.43 6.91 -11.33
C ALA A 61 18.68 7.73 -10.97
N ARG A 62 19.89 7.22 -11.22
CA ARG A 62 21.17 7.91 -11.04
C ARG A 62 21.78 8.36 -12.40
N GLY A 63 20.93 8.68 -13.37
CA GLY A 63 21.38 9.12 -14.70
C GLY A 63 21.84 7.98 -15.60
N ASN A 64 21.29 6.78 -15.47
CA ASN A 64 21.71 5.57 -16.18
C ASN A 64 23.19 5.20 -15.96
N VAL A 65 23.71 5.46 -14.76
CA VAL A 65 25.07 5.05 -14.41
C VAL A 65 25.23 3.55 -14.61
N GLU A 66 26.21 3.16 -15.42
CA GLU A 66 26.62 1.77 -15.60
C GLU A 66 27.40 1.31 -14.37
N ILE A 67 26.95 0.25 -13.73
CA ILE A 67 27.56 -0.28 -12.51
C ILE A 67 28.31 -1.60 -12.75
N ALA A 68 27.96 -2.34 -13.78
CA ALA A 68 28.65 -3.56 -14.17
C ALA A 68 28.36 -3.96 -15.63
N THR A 69 29.29 -4.67 -16.25
CA THR A 69 29.12 -5.29 -17.57
C THR A 69 29.69 -6.70 -17.57
N LEU A 70 29.16 -7.55 -18.45
CA LEU A 70 29.57 -8.93 -18.60
C LEU A 70 29.40 -9.37 -20.06
N THR A 71 30.39 -10.01 -20.63
CA THR A 71 30.30 -10.64 -21.96
C THR A 71 30.37 -12.15 -21.81
N LEU A 72 29.43 -12.83 -22.42
CA LEU A 72 29.29 -14.29 -22.36
C LEU A 72 29.32 -14.90 -23.77
N ASP A 73 30.02 -15.98 -23.90
CA ASP A 73 29.89 -16.86 -25.05
C ASP A 73 28.58 -17.66 -25.01
N ALA A 74 28.16 -18.19 -26.11
CA ALA A 74 26.96 -19.05 -26.17
C ALA A 74 27.07 -20.24 -25.20
N ASN A 75 26.01 -20.54 -24.47
CA ASN A 75 25.91 -21.61 -23.47
C ASN A 75 26.92 -21.49 -22.32
N THR A 76 27.36 -20.29 -22.01
CA THR A 76 28.19 -20.02 -20.84
C THR A 76 27.46 -19.17 -19.79
N SER A 77 27.96 -19.18 -18.56
CA SER A 77 27.48 -18.30 -17.49
C SER A 77 28.62 -17.45 -16.95
N GLY A 78 28.24 -16.35 -16.33
CA GLY A 78 29.15 -15.48 -15.61
C GLY A 78 28.50 -14.87 -14.39
N THR A 79 29.33 -14.39 -13.49
CA THR A 79 28.94 -13.84 -12.21
C THR A 79 29.50 -12.42 -12.05
N LEU A 80 28.65 -11.47 -11.75
CA LEU A 80 29.05 -10.12 -11.35
C LEU A 80 28.96 -10.02 -9.83
N ASN A 81 30.07 -9.68 -9.17
CA ASN A 81 30.09 -9.40 -7.73
C ASN A 81 29.71 -7.94 -7.50
N LEU A 82 28.54 -7.71 -6.92
CA LEU A 82 28.00 -6.39 -6.62
C LEU A 82 28.18 -5.97 -5.16
N SER A 83 28.84 -6.77 -4.33
CA SER A 83 29.01 -6.55 -2.87
C SER A 83 29.61 -5.18 -2.53
N HIS A 84 30.50 -4.67 -3.40
CA HIS A 84 31.17 -3.38 -3.20
C HIS A 84 30.23 -2.18 -3.43
N LEU A 85 29.05 -2.41 -4.00
CA LEU A 85 28.05 -1.39 -4.25
C LEU A 85 27.03 -1.23 -3.11
N LEU A 86 27.06 -2.11 -2.09
CA LEU A 86 26.21 -1.95 -0.91
C LEU A 86 26.69 -0.75 -0.05
N PRO A 87 25.76 0.07 0.46
CA PRO A 87 24.30 -0.02 0.39
C PRO A 87 23.64 0.70 -0.80
N ASP A 88 24.41 1.18 -1.77
CA ASP A 88 23.93 2.05 -2.86
C ASP A 88 22.95 1.40 -3.83
N ILE A 89 22.86 0.07 -3.84
CA ILE A 89 21.92 -0.70 -4.68
C ILE A 89 20.72 -1.27 -3.90
N GLU A 90 20.68 -1.18 -2.57
CA GLU A 90 19.61 -1.76 -1.75
C GLU A 90 18.52 -0.75 -1.42
N THR A 91 17.27 -1.21 -1.35
CA THR A 91 16.10 -0.43 -0.97
C THR A 91 15.92 -0.47 0.55
N ILE A 92 16.73 0.32 1.27
CA ILE A 92 16.93 0.24 2.73
C ILE A 92 15.85 0.98 3.51
N PHE A 93 15.52 2.23 3.10
CA PHE A 93 14.66 3.09 3.90
C PHE A 93 13.19 2.86 3.53
N PRO A 94 12.37 2.36 4.48
CA PRO A 94 10.93 2.28 4.27
C PRO A 94 10.33 3.68 4.22
N ASP A 95 9.15 3.79 3.60
CA ASP A 95 8.38 5.04 3.48
C ASP A 95 9.18 6.19 2.84
N SER A 96 10.09 5.85 1.92
CA SER A 96 10.99 6.81 1.28
C SER A 96 11.30 6.41 -0.16
N VAL A 97 11.32 7.40 -1.06
CA VAL A 97 11.75 7.20 -2.45
C VAL A 97 13.27 7.11 -2.50
N MET A 98 13.77 6.01 -3.07
CA MET A 98 15.20 5.76 -3.24
C MET A 98 15.58 5.62 -4.72
N LYS A 99 16.89 5.70 -5.03
CA LYS A 99 17.43 5.62 -6.40
C LYS A 99 18.28 4.36 -6.58
N THR A 100 17.73 3.21 -6.15
CA THR A 100 18.48 1.95 -6.04
C THR A 100 18.10 0.91 -7.08
N GLY A 101 17.03 1.13 -7.85
CA GLY A 101 16.55 0.20 -8.84
C GLY A 101 17.57 -0.14 -9.93
N LEU A 102 17.68 -1.43 -10.22
CA LEU A 102 18.59 -1.97 -11.24
C LEU A 102 17.83 -2.25 -12.54
N ARG A 103 18.46 -1.91 -13.64
CA ARG A 103 18.08 -2.31 -14.99
C ARG A 103 19.20 -3.10 -15.62
N ILE A 104 18.90 -4.34 -16.00
CA ILE A 104 19.82 -5.26 -16.66
C ILE A 104 19.38 -5.41 -18.13
N VAL A 105 20.25 -5.13 -19.08
CA VAL A 105 19.98 -5.24 -20.51
C VAL A 105 21.01 -6.16 -21.14
N SER A 106 20.56 -7.07 -21.98
CA SER A 106 21.39 -8.02 -22.72
C SER A 106 21.19 -7.89 -24.23
N SER A 107 22.26 -8.08 -25.00
CA SER A 107 22.22 -8.08 -26.47
C SER A 107 21.55 -9.32 -27.06
N ALA A 108 21.41 -10.39 -26.29
CA ALA A 108 20.72 -11.63 -26.63
C ALA A 108 19.99 -12.17 -25.40
N PRO A 109 18.99 -13.04 -25.56
CA PRO A 109 18.26 -13.61 -24.43
C PRO A 109 19.15 -14.35 -23.45
N VAL A 110 19.02 -14.02 -22.14
CA VAL A 110 19.76 -14.61 -21.03
C VAL A 110 18.80 -15.01 -19.90
N THR A 111 19.25 -15.92 -19.05
CA THR A 111 18.65 -16.14 -17.71
C THR A 111 19.44 -15.33 -16.70
N ALA A 112 18.77 -14.65 -15.78
CA ALA A 112 19.43 -13.86 -14.74
C ALA A 112 18.78 -14.10 -13.37
N TYR A 113 19.59 -14.11 -12.32
CA TYR A 113 19.11 -14.09 -10.95
C TYR A 113 20.07 -13.35 -10.02
N TYR A 114 19.49 -12.72 -9.01
CA TYR A 114 20.23 -12.05 -7.96
C TYR A 114 20.42 -13.02 -6.80
N GLU A 115 21.63 -13.17 -6.31
CA GLU A 115 21.97 -14.10 -5.23
C GLU A 115 22.54 -13.29 -4.05
N GLU A 116 21.92 -13.41 -2.91
CA GLU A 116 22.53 -13.17 -1.63
C GLU A 116 23.32 -14.44 -1.27
N GLY A 117 24.62 -14.34 -1.23
CA GLY A 117 25.52 -15.50 -1.14
C GLY A 117 26.10 -15.74 0.26
N SER A 118 25.66 -15.05 1.30
CA SER A 118 26.09 -15.25 2.69
C SER A 118 25.96 -16.73 3.09
N PRO A 119 26.95 -17.32 3.74
CA PRO A 119 26.87 -18.71 4.17
C PRO A 119 25.86 -18.95 5.31
N LEU A 120 25.26 -17.90 5.87
CA LEU A 120 24.31 -17.98 6.98
C LEU A 120 22.89 -17.51 6.63
N ASN A 121 22.71 -16.80 5.51
CA ASN A 121 21.43 -16.15 5.17
C ASN A 121 21.21 -16.10 3.64
N ALA A 122 21.65 -17.09 2.90
CA ALA A 122 21.64 -17.04 1.45
C ALA A 122 20.24 -17.29 0.86
N GLU A 123 19.92 -16.55 -0.21
CA GLU A 123 18.74 -16.77 -1.04
C GLU A 123 19.02 -16.37 -2.50
N ILE A 124 18.21 -16.85 -3.42
CA ILE A 124 18.24 -16.46 -4.83
C ILE A 124 16.89 -15.88 -5.27
N PHE A 125 16.96 -14.71 -5.88
CA PHE A 125 15.81 -14.01 -6.46
C PHE A 125 15.85 -14.21 -7.98
N ILE A 126 14.93 -15.03 -8.50
CA ILE A 126 14.89 -15.31 -9.95
C ILE A 126 14.28 -14.12 -10.68
N LEU A 127 15.03 -13.50 -11.58
CA LEU A 127 14.56 -12.38 -12.39
C LEU A 127 13.69 -12.90 -13.54
N LYS A 128 12.45 -12.39 -13.60
CA LYS A 128 11.41 -12.93 -14.49
C LYS A 128 11.20 -12.08 -15.76
N GLY A 129 12.13 -11.17 -16.05
CA GLY A 129 12.10 -10.33 -17.26
C GLY A 129 10.79 -9.57 -17.40
N LYS A 130 10.24 -9.54 -18.62
CA LYS A 130 8.95 -8.86 -18.88
C LYS A 130 7.76 -9.47 -18.15
N ASN A 131 7.85 -10.73 -17.69
CA ASN A 131 6.76 -11.33 -16.90
C ASN A 131 6.65 -10.77 -15.49
N ALA A 132 7.70 -10.12 -14.98
CA ALA A 132 7.65 -9.39 -13.70
C ALA A 132 7.05 -7.99 -13.84
N LEU A 133 6.78 -7.52 -15.06
CA LEU A 133 6.27 -6.17 -15.30
C LEU A 133 4.75 -6.16 -15.40
N GLY A 134 4.14 -5.21 -14.72
CA GLY A 134 2.71 -5.01 -14.78
C GLY A 134 2.23 -3.82 -13.98
N ASN A 135 0.92 -3.59 -14.06
CA ASN A 135 0.25 -2.44 -13.43
C ASN A 135 -0.60 -2.84 -12.23
N GLU A 136 -0.82 -4.16 -12.02
CA GLU A 136 -1.62 -4.66 -10.90
C GLU A 136 -1.01 -5.94 -10.32
N PHE A 137 -0.75 -5.90 -9.01
CA PHE A 137 -0.16 -7.00 -8.26
C PHE A 137 -0.98 -7.27 -7.00
N MET A 138 -0.92 -8.51 -6.53
CA MET A 138 -1.39 -8.90 -5.21
C MET A 138 -0.24 -9.63 -4.52
N ILE A 139 0.04 -9.27 -3.27
CA ILE A 139 1.23 -9.75 -2.56
C ILE A 139 0.95 -11.11 -1.91
N PRO A 140 1.52 -12.22 -2.42
CA PRO A 140 1.52 -13.50 -1.74
C PRO A 140 2.61 -13.51 -0.67
N TRP A 141 2.35 -14.11 0.48
CA TRP A 141 3.34 -14.22 1.56
C TRP A 141 3.13 -15.48 2.38
N GLN A 142 4.20 -15.96 3.01
CA GLN A 142 4.11 -17.00 4.04
C GLN A 142 3.47 -16.44 5.32
N THR A 143 2.84 -17.29 6.12
CA THR A 143 2.12 -16.89 7.35
C THR A 143 2.48 -17.71 8.58
N ILE A 144 3.64 -18.39 8.54
CA ILE A 144 4.04 -19.36 9.57
C ILE A 144 5.29 -18.88 10.33
N TYR A 145 6.29 -18.39 9.61
CA TYR A 145 7.60 -18.11 10.18
C TYR A 145 7.72 -16.64 10.57
N ASP A 146 8.01 -16.38 11.83
CA ASP A 146 8.33 -15.05 12.36
C ASP A 146 9.75 -14.66 11.95
N ASN A 147 10.04 -13.35 11.88
CA ASN A 147 11.41 -12.86 11.71
C ASN A 147 12.15 -12.84 13.05
N SER A 148 13.47 -13.00 13.00
CA SER A 148 14.32 -12.98 14.18
C SER A 148 14.50 -11.57 14.75
N SER A 149 14.60 -11.47 16.05
CA SER A 149 15.04 -10.25 16.75
C SER A 149 16.53 -10.26 17.09
N ASP A 150 17.27 -11.30 16.69
CA ASP A 150 18.63 -11.56 17.16
C ASP A 150 19.69 -10.70 16.45
N TYR A 151 19.32 -10.00 15.38
CA TYR A 151 20.25 -9.26 14.50
C TYR A 151 20.00 -7.77 14.48
N ALA A 152 21.04 -7.02 14.07
CA ALA A 152 20.96 -5.57 13.86
C ALA A 152 21.55 -5.19 12.48
N PRO A 153 20.84 -4.33 11.69
CA PRO A 153 19.51 -3.81 11.98
C PRO A 153 18.48 -4.93 12.12
N THR A 154 17.38 -4.69 12.81
CA THR A 154 16.32 -5.69 12.99
C THR A 154 15.78 -6.14 11.64
N PRO A 155 15.82 -7.46 11.32
CA PRO A 155 15.31 -7.97 10.05
C PRO A 155 13.80 -7.90 10.01
N TYR A 156 13.27 -7.47 8.86
CA TYR A 156 11.82 -7.42 8.59
C TYR A 156 11.53 -7.92 7.19
N GLY A 157 10.30 -8.36 6.99
CA GLY A 157 9.76 -8.57 5.66
C GLY A 157 9.38 -7.26 4.98
N SER A 158 9.56 -7.19 3.66
CA SER A 158 9.12 -6.07 2.81
C SER A 158 8.71 -6.56 1.42
N PHE A 159 7.96 -5.74 0.72
CA PHE A 159 7.90 -5.80 -0.72
C PHE A 159 8.38 -4.46 -1.29
N ASP A 160 9.29 -4.54 -2.23
CA ASP A 160 10.01 -3.39 -2.75
C ASP A 160 9.65 -3.18 -4.23
N VAL A 161 9.27 -1.96 -4.56
CA VAL A 161 8.78 -1.60 -5.89
C VAL A 161 9.86 -0.80 -6.63
N VAL A 162 10.03 -1.07 -7.93
CA VAL A 162 10.79 -0.22 -8.84
C VAL A 162 9.92 0.22 -10.02
N ALA A 163 9.96 1.51 -10.34
CA ALA A 163 9.28 2.07 -11.51
C ALA A 163 10.13 1.93 -12.78
N THR A 164 9.51 1.50 -13.88
CA THR A 164 10.19 1.39 -15.19
C THR A 164 10.16 2.67 -16.01
N GLU A 165 9.26 3.60 -15.65
CA GLU A 165 9.02 4.85 -16.34
C GLU A 165 8.90 6.05 -15.40
N ASN A 166 9.08 7.26 -15.95
CA ASN A 166 8.91 8.50 -15.19
C ASN A 166 7.44 8.77 -14.86
N SER A 167 7.23 9.46 -13.73
CA SER A 167 5.90 9.87 -13.25
C SER A 167 4.93 8.70 -13.04
N THR A 168 5.43 7.54 -12.67
CA THR A 168 4.64 6.38 -12.29
C THR A 168 4.01 6.61 -10.91
N VAL A 169 2.69 6.57 -10.80
CA VAL A 169 1.99 6.62 -9.51
C VAL A 169 1.68 5.21 -9.07
N VAL A 170 2.21 4.82 -7.93
CA VAL A 170 1.96 3.53 -7.28
C VAL A 170 0.94 3.74 -6.17
N THR A 171 -0.16 2.97 -6.20
CA THR A 171 -1.21 2.99 -5.19
C THR A 171 -1.27 1.63 -4.50
N VAL A 172 -1.14 1.62 -3.17
CA VAL A 172 -1.14 0.39 -2.36
C VAL A 172 -2.32 0.38 -1.42
N TYR A 173 -3.00 -0.76 -1.33
CA TYR A 173 -4.10 -1.05 -0.43
C TYR A 173 -3.63 -2.11 0.58
N PRO A 174 -2.99 -1.73 1.68
CA PRO A 174 -2.36 -2.67 2.60
C PRO A 174 -3.41 -3.40 3.44
N THR A 175 -3.28 -4.72 3.56
CA THR A 175 -4.12 -5.58 4.41
C THR A 175 -3.65 -5.60 5.86
N LYS A 176 -2.44 -5.15 6.13
CA LYS A 176 -1.81 -5.04 7.46
C LYS A 176 -1.06 -3.72 7.56
N PRO A 177 -0.83 -3.20 8.78
CA PRO A 177 -0.02 -2.01 8.96
C PRO A 177 1.39 -2.19 8.40
N ILE A 178 1.91 -1.19 7.73
CA ILE A 178 3.29 -1.08 7.26
C ILE A 178 3.93 0.18 7.83
N VAL A 179 5.26 0.26 7.81
CA VAL A 179 5.98 1.40 8.39
C VAL A 179 5.47 2.70 7.79
N GLY A 180 5.07 3.64 8.65
CA GLY A 180 4.51 4.93 8.27
C GLY A 180 3.00 4.93 7.99
N HIS A 181 2.34 3.78 7.92
CA HIS A 181 0.93 3.69 7.49
C HIS A 181 0.16 2.61 8.25
N GLU A 182 -1.04 2.95 8.69
CA GLU A 182 -1.98 2.00 9.29
C GLU A 182 -2.62 1.09 8.23
N SER A 183 -3.23 -0.03 8.67
CA SER A 183 -4.07 -0.85 7.80
C SER A 183 -5.26 -0.02 7.26
N ASP A 184 -5.74 -0.41 6.08
CA ASP A 184 -6.86 0.25 5.38
C ASP A 184 -6.58 1.70 4.91
N THR A 185 -5.34 2.19 5.07
CA THR A 185 -4.92 3.48 4.54
C THR A 185 -4.41 3.33 3.12
N VAL A 186 -5.03 3.99 2.15
CA VAL A 186 -4.55 3.99 0.76
C VAL A 186 -3.28 4.82 0.65
N ILE A 187 -2.19 4.16 0.25
CA ILE A 187 -0.89 4.80 0.09
C ILE A 187 -0.67 5.15 -1.38
N ARG A 188 -0.24 6.37 -1.67
CA ARG A 188 0.10 6.81 -3.02
C ARG A 188 1.50 7.38 -3.05
N VAL A 189 2.33 6.82 -3.93
CA VAL A 189 3.72 7.25 -4.13
C VAL A 189 3.96 7.51 -5.60
N LYS A 190 4.59 8.64 -5.93
CA LYS A 190 5.03 8.95 -7.29
C LYS A 190 6.50 8.62 -7.43
N LEU A 191 6.83 7.78 -8.41
CA LEU A 191 8.18 7.34 -8.71
C LEU A 191 8.57 7.73 -10.13
N ASN A 192 9.86 8.00 -10.32
CA ASN A 192 10.45 8.13 -11.64
C ASN A 192 11.21 6.85 -12.01
N LYS A 193 11.62 6.75 -13.26
CA LYS A 193 12.32 5.60 -13.82
C LYS A 193 13.54 5.19 -12.99
N GLY A 194 13.53 3.96 -12.47
CA GLY A 194 14.57 3.40 -11.62
C GLY A 194 14.51 3.84 -10.16
N GLU A 195 13.56 4.69 -9.77
CA GLU A 195 13.31 4.94 -8.36
C GLU A 195 12.59 3.76 -7.72
N THR A 196 12.91 3.49 -6.45
CA THR A 196 12.38 2.39 -5.64
C THR A 196 11.68 2.91 -4.40
N TYR A 197 10.83 2.05 -3.83
CA TYR A 197 10.13 2.32 -2.58
C TYR A 197 9.88 1.01 -1.84
N SER A 198 10.19 0.98 -0.53
CA SER A 198 10.02 -0.21 0.32
C SER A 198 8.78 -0.11 1.20
N PHE A 199 7.92 -1.12 1.10
CA PHE A 199 6.76 -1.32 1.97
C PHE A 199 7.09 -2.37 3.02
N LYS A 200 7.64 -1.93 4.15
CA LYS A 200 8.14 -2.77 5.24
C LYS A 200 7.07 -3.01 6.30
N LYS A 201 6.86 -4.25 6.73
CA LYS A 201 5.93 -4.55 7.82
C LYS A 201 6.40 -3.99 9.16
N ILE A 202 5.47 -3.69 10.08
CA ILE A 202 5.77 -3.08 11.39
C ILE A 202 6.16 -4.08 12.49
N SER A 203 5.98 -5.37 12.26
CA SER A 203 6.15 -6.42 13.28
C SER A 203 6.97 -7.58 12.74
N LEU A 204 7.68 -8.25 13.63
CA LEU A 204 8.43 -9.48 13.31
C LEU A 204 7.51 -10.71 13.15
N LEU A 205 6.29 -10.67 13.68
CA LEU A 205 5.37 -11.78 13.65
C LEU A 205 4.84 -12.04 12.22
N ALA A 206 4.76 -13.30 11.82
CA ALA A 206 4.22 -13.75 10.54
C ALA A 206 2.74 -13.35 10.34
N THR A 207 1.98 -13.21 11.41
CA THR A 207 0.58 -12.74 11.38
C THR A 207 0.43 -11.30 10.91
N PHE A 208 1.53 -10.53 10.90
CA PHE A 208 1.60 -9.17 10.36
C PHE A 208 2.10 -9.12 8.91
N ASN A 209 2.37 -10.25 8.29
CA ASN A 209 2.70 -10.30 6.87
C ASN A 209 1.50 -9.78 6.06
N PRO A 210 1.69 -8.78 5.18
CA PRO A 210 0.58 -8.11 4.49
C PRO A 210 0.09 -8.89 3.26
N VAL A 211 -0.31 -10.15 3.49
CA VAL A 211 -0.85 -11.06 2.47
C VAL A 211 -2.11 -10.47 1.85
N GLY A 212 -2.24 -10.55 0.53
CA GLY A 212 -3.42 -10.04 -0.18
C GLY A 212 -3.41 -8.52 -0.38
N THR A 213 -2.34 -7.81 0.02
CA THR A 213 -2.16 -6.39 -0.32
C THR A 213 -2.20 -6.20 -1.83
N ILE A 214 -3.02 -5.27 -2.30
CA ILE A 214 -3.14 -4.92 -3.72
C ILE A 214 -2.24 -3.73 -4.01
N VAL A 215 -1.45 -3.83 -5.08
CA VAL A 215 -0.61 -2.76 -5.60
C VAL A 215 -1.03 -2.46 -7.03
N LYS A 216 -1.41 -1.20 -7.28
CA LYS A 216 -1.77 -0.71 -8.61
C LYS A 216 -0.80 0.40 -9.02
N SER A 217 -0.54 0.52 -10.31
CA SER A 217 0.30 1.59 -10.83
C SER A 217 -0.23 2.12 -12.16
N THR A 218 0.10 3.38 -12.45
CA THR A 218 -0.28 4.02 -13.72
C THR A 218 0.58 3.60 -14.90
N LYS A 219 1.75 3.01 -14.61
CA LYS A 219 2.71 2.50 -15.61
C LYS A 219 3.38 1.25 -15.05
N PRO A 220 3.98 0.39 -15.90
CA PRO A 220 4.55 -0.87 -15.45
C PRO A 220 5.58 -0.69 -14.33
N ILE A 221 5.45 -1.50 -13.31
CA ILE A 221 6.39 -1.63 -12.19
C ILE A 221 6.88 -3.06 -12.07
N CYS A 222 7.92 -3.26 -11.28
CA CYS A 222 8.39 -4.56 -10.84
C CYS A 222 8.43 -4.61 -9.31
N ILE A 223 8.10 -5.75 -8.73
CA ILE A 223 8.06 -5.94 -7.27
C ILE A 223 8.94 -7.11 -6.86
N THR A 224 9.75 -6.88 -5.82
CA THR A 224 10.54 -7.90 -5.12
C THR A 224 9.93 -8.15 -3.74
N LEU A 225 9.67 -9.40 -3.40
CA LEU A 225 9.24 -9.82 -2.08
C LEU A 225 10.43 -10.34 -1.29
N LYS A 226 10.57 -9.92 -0.04
CA LYS A 226 11.61 -10.38 0.88
C LYS A 226 11.06 -10.57 2.28
N ASP A 227 11.43 -11.68 2.92
CA ASP A 227 11.16 -11.97 4.33
C ASP A 227 12.49 -12.41 4.99
N ASP A 228 13.11 -11.48 5.70
CA ASP A 228 14.49 -11.62 6.14
C ASP A 228 14.61 -12.32 7.49
N SER A 229 15.59 -13.22 7.60
CA SER A 229 15.92 -13.92 8.84
C SER A 229 14.72 -14.57 9.52
N VAL A 230 13.91 -15.31 8.75
CA VAL A 230 12.77 -16.05 9.28
C VAL A 230 13.21 -17.19 10.17
N ILE A 231 12.46 -17.39 11.26
CA ILE A 231 12.80 -18.40 12.27
C ILE A 231 12.12 -19.73 11.94
N LYS A 232 12.92 -20.76 11.69
CA LYS A 232 12.44 -22.14 11.74
C LYS A 232 13.33 -22.96 12.68
N ASN A 233 12.81 -23.29 13.85
CA ASN A 233 13.59 -23.91 14.93
C ASN A 233 14.82 -23.06 15.32
N THR A 234 16.03 -23.60 15.04
CA THR A 234 17.31 -22.93 15.34
C THR A 234 17.88 -22.15 14.16
N CYS A 235 17.34 -22.32 12.97
CA CYS A 235 17.81 -21.65 11.75
C CYS A 235 17.14 -20.29 11.54
N ARG A 236 17.83 -19.46 10.79
CA ARG A 236 17.41 -18.11 10.39
C ARG A 236 17.72 -17.94 8.91
N ASP A 237 16.72 -17.73 8.06
CA ASP A 237 16.89 -17.70 6.62
C ASP A 237 16.29 -16.45 6.00
N ALA A 238 16.88 -15.96 4.92
CA ALA A 238 16.20 -15.06 4.01
C ALA A 238 15.27 -15.86 3.09
N LEU A 239 14.06 -15.36 2.90
CA LEU A 239 13.12 -15.87 1.91
C LEU A 239 12.80 -14.74 0.92
N GLY A 240 12.82 -15.02 -0.36
CA GLY A 240 12.48 -13.98 -1.33
C GLY A 240 12.31 -14.48 -2.75
N ASP A 241 11.59 -13.71 -3.54
CA ASP A 241 11.48 -13.90 -4.98
C ASP A 241 10.97 -12.62 -5.66
N GLN A 242 11.14 -12.52 -6.95
CA GLN A 242 10.50 -11.49 -7.77
C GLN A 242 9.04 -11.89 -8.04
N LEU A 243 8.11 -10.96 -7.82
CA LEU A 243 6.70 -11.20 -8.03
C LEU A 243 6.32 -11.06 -9.52
N VAL A 244 5.16 -11.59 -9.84
CA VAL A 244 4.51 -11.43 -11.15
C VAL A 244 3.14 -10.76 -10.97
N PRO A 245 2.64 -10.00 -11.96
CA PRO A 245 1.34 -9.33 -11.89
C PRO A 245 0.17 -10.33 -11.85
N ILE A 246 -1.00 -9.89 -11.39
CA ILE A 246 -2.21 -10.72 -11.21
C ILE A 246 -2.60 -11.44 -12.51
N LYS A 247 -2.44 -10.79 -13.66
CA LYS A 247 -2.75 -11.36 -14.97
C LYS A 247 -1.99 -12.65 -15.32
N VAL A 248 -0.92 -12.94 -14.58
CA VAL A 248 -0.07 -14.15 -14.78
C VAL A 248 -0.46 -15.28 -13.82
N ALA A 249 -1.30 -15.00 -12.83
CA ALA A 249 -1.86 -16.03 -11.96
C ALA A 249 -2.69 -17.04 -12.75
N GLY A 250 -2.69 -18.30 -12.33
CA GLY A 250 -3.34 -19.36 -13.10
C GLY A 250 -4.33 -20.19 -12.30
N LEU A 251 -4.91 -21.15 -13.01
CA LEU A 251 -5.98 -22.01 -12.48
C LEU A 251 -5.48 -23.41 -12.08
N GLU A 252 -4.28 -23.80 -12.50
CA GLU A 252 -3.78 -25.16 -12.34
C GLU A 252 -2.29 -25.15 -12.00
N TYR A 253 -1.92 -25.82 -10.92
CA TYR A 253 -0.55 -25.92 -10.44
C TYR A 253 -0.21 -27.35 -10.07
N ILE A 254 1.03 -27.74 -10.31
CA ILE A 254 1.62 -28.98 -9.83
C ILE A 254 2.94 -28.63 -9.15
N VAL A 255 3.07 -29.02 -7.90
CA VAL A 255 4.25 -28.74 -7.09
C VAL A 255 4.91 -30.05 -6.69
N PRO A 256 6.05 -30.39 -7.29
CA PRO A 256 6.88 -31.49 -6.80
C PRO A 256 7.37 -31.14 -5.40
N LYS A 257 7.33 -32.12 -4.48
CA LYS A 257 7.91 -31.95 -3.15
C LYS A 257 9.41 -31.64 -3.29
N GLY A 258 9.89 -30.69 -2.50
CA GLY A 258 11.32 -30.36 -2.44
C GLY A 258 12.09 -31.33 -1.53
N PHE A 259 13.19 -30.85 -0.95
CA PHE A 259 14.13 -31.70 -0.21
C PHE A 259 13.98 -31.58 1.32
N LEU A 260 12.98 -30.86 1.81
CA LEU A 260 12.76 -30.66 3.23
C LEU A 260 12.22 -31.94 3.90
N ASN A 261 12.94 -32.43 4.93
CA ASN A 261 12.52 -33.61 5.71
C ASN A 261 11.47 -33.26 6.79
N ALA A 262 11.32 -31.98 7.14
CA ALA A 262 10.29 -31.45 8.04
C ALA A 262 9.04 -31.06 7.21
N PRO A 263 7.97 -30.58 7.83
CA PRO A 263 6.82 -30.05 7.10
C PRO A 263 7.25 -28.99 6.06
N GLU A 264 6.84 -29.23 4.83
CA GLU A 264 7.05 -28.37 3.67
C GLU A 264 5.71 -27.74 3.30
N TYR A 265 5.71 -26.46 2.95
CA TYR A 265 4.48 -25.69 2.85
C TYR A 265 4.26 -25.08 1.47
N LEU A 266 3.02 -25.14 1.03
CA LEU A 266 2.49 -24.26 -0.03
C LEU A 266 1.55 -23.24 0.60
N PHE A 267 1.61 -22.02 0.11
CA PHE A 267 0.63 -20.98 0.39
C PHE A 267 -0.14 -20.69 -0.89
N VAL A 268 -1.44 -20.91 -0.86
CA VAL A 268 -2.34 -20.68 -2.00
C VAL A 268 -3.17 -19.45 -1.72
N MET A 269 -3.07 -18.43 -2.56
CA MET A 269 -3.76 -17.15 -2.38
C MET A 269 -4.69 -16.89 -3.57
N ALA A 270 -5.97 -16.64 -3.29
CA ALA A 270 -6.96 -16.30 -4.31
C ALA A 270 -6.83 -14.84 -4.75
N THR A 271 -6.98 -14.59 -6.05
CA THR A 271 -7.00 -13.23 -6.62
C THR A 271 -8.39 -12.63 -6.67
N GLU A 272 -9.44 -13.46 -6.57
CA GLU A 272 -10.85 -13.07 -6.66
C GLU A 272 -11.69 -13.73 -5.56
N ASP A 273 -12.84 -13.12 -5.27
CA ASP A 273 -13.83 -13.69 -4.34
C ASP A 273 -14.44 -14.99 -4.91
N ASP A 274 -14.95 -15.84 -4.01
CA ASP A 274 -15.59 -17.10 -4.34
C ASP A 274 -14.72 -18.03 -5.22
N THR A 275 -13.43 -18.12 -4.86
CA THR A 275 -12.48 -19.01 -5.51
C THR A 275 -12.46 -20.37 -4.85
N ASP A 276 -12.99 -21.39 -5.54
CA ASP A 276 -12.90 -22.77 -5.13
C ASP A 276 -11.53 -23.36 -5.46
N VAL A 277 -10.97 -24.15 -4.54
CA VAL A 277 -9.67 -24.83 -4.74
C VAL A 277 -9.83 -26.32 -4.49
N TRP A 278 -9.30 -27.13 -5.40
CA TRP A 278 -9.27 -28.60 -5.32
C TRP A 278 -7.83 -29.09 -5.21
N GLU A 279 -7.60 -30.02 -4.32
CA GLU A 279 -6.29 -30.62 -4.07
C GLU A 279 -6.27 -32.08 -4.50
N TYR A 280 -5.12 -32.58 -4.98
CA TYR A 280 -4.87 -33.98 -5.32
C TYR A 280 -5.91 -34.62 -6.26
N GLY A 281 -6.53 -33.88 -7.16
CA GLY A 281 -7.54 -34.36 -8.09
C GLY A 281 -8.91 -34.64 -7.45
N ALA A 282 -9.18 -34.06 -6.27
CA ALA A 282 -10.48 -34.13 -5.61
C ALA A 282 -11.63 -33.68 -6.51
N THR A 283 -12.81 -34.27 -6.31
CA THR A 283 -14.05 -33.89 -7.05
C THR A 283 -14.84 -32.78 -6.35
N VAL A 284 -14.58 -32.56 -5.06
CA VAL A 284 -15.21 -31.51 -4.23
C VAL A 284 -14.15 -30.51 -3.84
N PRO A 285 -14.44 -29.22 -3.83
CA PRO A 285 -13.47 -28.20 -3.40
C PRO A 285 -12.99 -28.45 -1.96
N SER A 286 -11.68 -28.36 -1.75
CA SER A 286 -11.08 -28.42 -0.40
C SER A 286 -11.32 -27.13 0.37
N ARG A 287 -11.41 -26.00 -0.33
CA ARG A 287 -11.59 -24.64 0.20
C ARG A 287 -12.35 -23.76 -0.79
N ASN A 288 -13.07 -22.77 -0.22
CA ASN A 288 -13.55 -21.60 -0.93
C ASN A 288 -12.87 -20.37 -0.32
N LEU A 289 -12.26 -19.51 -1.12
CA LEU A 289 -11.44 -18.38 -0.71
C LEU A 289 -12.03 -17.06 -1.21
N LYS A 290 -11.81 -16.00 -0.42
CA LYS A 290 -12.03 -14.61 -0.83
C LYS A 290 -10.77 -14.05 -1.47
N SER A 291 -10.92 -12.98 -2.23
CA SER A 291 -9.81 -12.21 -2.79
C SER A 291 -8.80 -11.82 -1.71
N GLY A 292 -7.51 -12.07 -1.97
CA GLY A 292 -6.41 -11.84 -1.03
C GLY A 292 -6.32 -12.85 0.12
N GLN A 293 -7.28 -13.73 0.27
CA GLN A 293 -7.21 -14.77 1.28
C GLN A 293 -6.22 -15.86 0.88
N SER A 294 -5.35 -16.23 1.81
CA SER A 294 -4.38 -17.32 1.65
C SER A 294 -4.61 -18.42 2.65
N TYR A 295 -4.30 -19.65 2.25
CA TYR A 295 -4.22 -20.78 3.15
C TYR A 295 -2.98 -21.63 2.84
N GLN A 296 -2.57 -22.45 3.82
CA GLN A 296 -1.40 -23.29 3.71
C GLN A 296 -1.76 -24.75 3.48
N ILE A 297 -0.95 -25.44 2.67
CA ILE A 297 -0.98 -26.90 2.46
C ILE A 297 0.34 -27.47 2.94
N ILE A 298 0.29 -28.56 3.72
CA ILE A 298 1.48 -29.34 4.08
C ILE A 298 1.68 -30.40 3.01
N ILE A 299 2.85 -30.40 2.37
CA ILE A 299 3.19 -31.40 1.36
C ILE A 299 3.60 -32.70 2.03
N VAL A 300 2.73 -33.69 1.93
CA VAL A 300 2.97 -35.06 2.48
C VAL A 300 3.22 -36.10 1.40
N SER A 301 2.90 -35.81 0.14
CA SER A 301 3.07 -36.70 -1.02
C SER A 301 4.21 -36.22 -1.92
N PRO A 302 4.70 -37.02 -2.87
CA PRO A 302 5.78 -36.64 -3.80
C PRO A 302 5.46 -35.39 -4.64
N SER A 303 4.19 -35.08 -4.80
CA SER A 303 3.73 -33.86 -5.48
C SER A 303 2.32 -33.48 -5.04
N VAL A 304 1.98 -32.20 -5.15
CA VAL A 304 0.64 -31.64 -4.96
C VAL A 304 0.10 -31.19 -6.30
N TYR A 305 -1.11 -31.63 -6.66
CA TYR A 305 -1.85 -31.14 -7.80
C TYR A 305 -3.00 -30.27 -7.31
N LEU A 306 -3.03 -29.03 -7.77
CA LEU A 306 -4.01 -28.00 -7.41
C LEU A 306 -4.78 -27.55 -8.64
N ARG A 307 -6.07 -27.37 -8.50
CA ARG A 307 -6.94 -26.65 -9.44
C ARG A 307 -7.74 -25.59 -8.69
N SER A 308 -8.07 -24.52 -9.36
CA SER A 308 -8.94 -23.48 -8.82
C SER A 308 -10.00 -23.05 -9.86
N SER A 309 -11.13 -22.51 -9.37
CA SER A 309 -12.18 -21.98 -10.25
C SER A 309 -11.84 -20.61 -10.83
N LYS A 310 -10.96 -19.87 -10.14
CA LYS A 310 -10.44 -18.56 -10.53
C LYS A 310 -8.94 -18.49 -10.26
N PRO A 311 -8.22 -17.52 -10.85
CA PRO A 311 -6.77 -17.45 -10.71
C PRO A 311 -6.30 -17.39 -9.25
N VAL A 312 -5.23 -18.11 -8.94
CA VAL A 312 -4.55 -18.12 -7.65
C VAL A 312 -3.05 -17.92 -7.83
N PHE A 313 -2.40 -17.43 -6.77
CA PHE A 313 -0.94 -17.54 -6.64
C PHE A 313 -0.58 -18.73 -5.76
N VAL A 314 0.53 -19.37 -6.08
CA VAL A 314 1.10 -20.45 -5.27
C VAL A 314 2.54 -20.09 -4.89
N LEU A 315 2.78 -20.01 -3.59
CA LEU A 315 4.10 -19.77 -3.01
C LEU A 315 4.58 -21.07 -2.37
N HIS A 316 5.78 -21.51 -2.70
CA HIS A 316 6.38 -22.73 -2.18
C HIS A 316 7.54 -22.42 -1.24
N VAL A 317 7.51 -22.98 -0.04
CA VAL A 317 8.60 -22.92 0.93
C VAL A 317 9.14 -24.32 1.15
N THR A 318 10.38 -24.54 0.74
CA THR A 318 11.12 -25.80 0.88
C THR A 318 12.52 -25.57 1.44
N GLY A 319 13.34 -26.60 1.57
CA GLY A 319 14.71 -26.44 2.09
C GLY A 319 15.36 -27.71 2.56
N PHE A 320 16.19 -27.58 3.60
CA PHE A 320 16.93 -28.69 4.25
C PHE A 320 16.82 -28.58 5.77
N GLY A 321 16.37 -29.61 6.48
CA GLY A 321 16.29 -29.56 7.94
C GLY A 321 15.49 -28.37 8.45
N CYS A 322 16.16 -27.35 8.96
CA CYS A 322 15.53 -26.07 9.34
C CYS A 322 15.88 -24.91 8.41
N GLU A 323 16.79 -25.07 7.47
CA GLU A 323 17.11 -24.06 6.45
C GLU A 323 16.04 -24.07 5.36
N VAL A 324 15.48 -22.91 5.02
CA VAL A 324 14.38 -22.77 4.09
C VAL A 324 14.65 -21.71 3.02
N GLY A 325 14.05 -21.90 1.85
CA GLY A 325 14.00 -20.96 0.74
C GLY A 325 12.59 -20.89 0.16
N MET A 326 12.29 -19.86 -0.63
CA MET A 326 10.96 -19.55 -1.11
C MET A 326 10.94 -19.24 -2.61
N ALA A 327 9.90 -19.70 -3.31
CA ALA A 327 9.66 -19.32 -4.70
C ALA A 327 8.17 -19.14 -5.01
N VAL A 328 7.84 -18.15 -5.84
CA VAL A 328 6.52 -18.00 -6.47
C VAL A 328 6.49 -18.90 -7.70
N LEU A 329 5.54 -19.84 -7.72
CA LEU A 329 5.47 -20.86 -8.75
C LEU A 329 4.59 -20.42 -9.93
N PRO A 330 4.97 -20.79 -11.17
CA PRO A 330 4.12 -20.62 -12.34
C PRO A 330 2.99 -21.66 -12.37
N PRO A 331 1.83 -21.34 -12.96
CA PRO A 331 0.83 -22.34 -13.29
C PRO A 331 1.38 -23.34 -14.30
N VAL A 332 0.72 -24.50 -14.48
CA VAL A 332 1.17 -25.49 -15.46
C VAL A 332 0.64 -25.23 -16.86
N THR A 333 -0.35 -24.38 -17.01
CA THR A 333 -0.96 -24.08 -18.31
C THR A 333 -0.08 -23.11 -19.09
N CYS A 334 0.35 -23.51 -20.26
CA CYS A 334 1.14 -22.68 -21.19
C CYS A 334 2.48 -22.16 -20.65
N THR A 335 3.02 -22.73 -19.62
CA THR A 335 4.29 -22.35 -18.99
C THR A 335 5.36 -23.40 -19.22
N GLY A 336 6.58 -23.10 -18.83
CA GLY A 336 7.72 -23.99 -19.01
C GLY A 336 8.68 -23.50 -20.09
N SER A 337 9.89 -24.00 -20.02
CA SER A 337 10.98 -23.72 -20.95
C SER A 337 11.50 -25.01 -21.52
N LYS A 338 11.98 -25.00 -22.79
CA LYS A 338 12.68 -26.15 -23.35
C LYS A 338 14.14 -26.27 -22.88
N ARG A 339 14.67 -25.15 -22.35
CA ARG A 339 16.05 -25.08 -21.83
C ARG A 339 16.05 -24.17 -20.59
N ILE A 340 16.72 -24.61 -19.53
CA ILE A 340 16.93 -23.84 -18.31
C ILE A 340 18.42 -23.90 -17.99
N SER A 341 19.07 -22.74 -18.03
CA SER A 341 20.50 -22.61 -17.72
C SER A 341 20.66 -21.96 -16.35
N PHE A 342 21.53 -22.52 -15.53
CA PHE A 342 21.78 -22.06 -14.17
C PHE A 342 23.24 -22.31 -13.78
N THR A 343 23.65 -21.77 -12.63
CA THR A 343 24.98 -21.97 -12.04
C THR A 343 24.80 -22.51 -10.62
N ARG A 344 25.50 -23.56 -10.25
CA ARG A 344 25.57 -24.04 -8.87
C ARG A 344 26.44 -23.11 -8.06
N SER A 345 25.96 -22.63 -6.93
CA SER A 345 26.63 -21.61 -6.11
C SER A 345 27.70 -22.18 -5.19
N THR A 346 27.47 -23.36 -4.59
CA THR A 346 28.39 -23.99 -3.62
C THR A 346 28.60 -25.47 -3.90
N ALA A 347 29.64 -26.07 -3.31
CA ALA A 347 29.88 -27.50 -3.37
C ALA A 347 28.91 -28.36 -2.53
N GLU A 348 28.08 -27.72 -1.70
CA GLU A 348 27.05 -28.36 -0.87
C GLU A 348 26.06 -29.16 -1.71
N PHE A 349 25.07 -29.79 -1.08
CA PHE A 349 24.04 -30.54 -1.77
C PHE A 349 23.39 -29.70 -2.88
N PHE A 350 23.20 -30.32 -4.03
CA PHE A 350 22.48 -29.72 -5.15
C PHE A 350 21.35 -30.67 -5.62
N GLY A 351 20.16 -30.17 -5.58
CA GLY A 351 18.95 -30.85 -6.01
C GLY A 351 18.23 -30.08 -7.12
N MET A 352 17.43 -30.85 -7.88
CA MET A 352 16.59 -30.31 -8.94
C MET A 352 15.26 -31.07 -8.96
N ASN A 353 14.17 -30.33 -8.97
CA ASN A 353 12.84 -30.86 -9.26
C ASN A 353 12.49 -30.53 -10.71
N ILE A 354 12.00 -31.49 -11.45
CA ILE A 354 11.50 -31.30 -12.83
C ILE A 354 10.02 -31.64 -12.84
N LEU A 355 9.23 -30.82 -13.53
CA LEU A 355 7.84 -31.07 -13.85
C LEU A 355 7.66 -31.02 -15.36
N CYS A 356 7.06 -32.06 -15.96
CA CYS A 356 6.89 -32.16 -17.40
C CYS A 356 5.67 -32.99 -17.79
N ARG A 357 5.27 -32.91 -19.05
CA ARG A 357 4.32 -33.85 -19.67
C ARG A 357 4.92 -35.25 -19.77
N LYS A 358 4.09 -36.29 -19.78
CA LYS A 358 4.50 -37.70 -19.95
C LYS A 358 5.41 -37.90 -21.16
N GLU A 359 5.03 -37.26 -22.26
CA GLU A 359 5.71 -37.39 -23.56
C GLU A 359 7.13 -36.79 -23.52
N ALA A 360 7.38 -35.85 -22.61
CA ALA A 360 8.69 -35.20 -22.46
C ALA A 360 9.76 -36.10 -21.82
N VAL A 361 9.33 -37.07 -21.01
CA VAL A 361 10.22 -37.88 -20.14
C VAL A 361 11.45 -38.48 -20.89
N PRO A 362 11.36 -39.00 -22.12
CA PRO A 362 12.50 -39.65 -22.79
C PRO A 362 13.59 -38.68 -23.27
N TYR A 363 13.33 -37.37 -23.29
CA TYR A 363 14.16 -36.44 -24.08
C TYR A 363 14.99 -35.48 -23.24
N PHE A 364 15.03 -35.65 -21.89
CA PHE A 364 15.81 -34.79 -21.00
C PHE A 364 17.31 -35.02 -21.11
N LYS A 365 18.05 -33.91 -21.22
CA LYS A 365 19.51 -33.87 -21.26
C LYS A 365 20.04 -32.85 -20.25
N LEU A 366 21.08 -33.23 -19.51
CA LEU A 366 21.92 -32.33 -18.74
C LEU A 366 23.15 -31.96 -19.57
N ILE A 367 23.35 -30.71 -19.87
CA ILE A 367 24.40 -30.19 -20.76
C ILE A 367 25.40 -29.37 -19.91
N ARG A 368 26.68 -29.71 -20.08
CA ARG A 368 27.83 -29.06 -19.42
C ARG A 368 28.96 -28.92 -20.41
N ASN A 369 29.53 -27.74 -20.56
CA ASN A 369 30.64 -27.51 -21.50
C ASN A 369 30.38 -28.12 -22.89
N GLY A 370 29.14 -28.02 -23.36
CA GLY A 370 28.71 -28.59 -24.63
C GLY A 370 28.47 -30.11 -24.64
N ILE A 371 28.77 -30.83 -23.54
CA ILE A 371 28.58 -32.28 -23.44
C ILE A 371 27.20 -32.58 -22.86
N ALA A 372 26.34 -33.27 -23.58
CA ALA A 372 25.01 -33.68 -23.16
C ALA A 372 25.02 -35.11 -22.57
N THR A 373 24.40 -35.25 -21.39
CA THR A 373 24.12 -36.53 -20.74
C THR A 373 22.63 -36.72 -20.58
N ASN A 374 22.09 -37.90 -20.86
CA ASN A 374 20.65 -38.16 -20.71
C ASN A 374 20.30 -38.26 -19.21
N VAL A 375 19.16 -37.65 -18.82
CA VAL A 375 18.56 -37.85 -17.52
C VAL A 375 17.83 -39.20 -17.51
N PRO A 376 18.04 -40.06 -16.50
CA PRO A 376 17.38 -41.36 -16.44
C PRO A 376 15.85 -41.26 -16.44
N GLN A 377 15.16 -41.93 -17.35
CA GLN A 377 13.69 -41.90 -17.40
C GLN A 377 13.06 -42.50 -16.14
N THR A 378 13.72 -43.39 -15.46
CA THR A 378 13.30 -44.02 -14.21
C THR A 378 13.23 -43.04 -13.01
N ALA A 379 13.80 -41.83 -13.16
CA ALA A 379 13.72 -40.76 -12.15
C ALA A 379 12.34 -40.07 -12.16
N PHE A 380 11.57 -40.24 -13.21
CA PHE A 380 10.28 -39.61 -13.39
C PHE A 380 9.15 -40.51 -12.90
N SER A 381 8.25 -39.94 -12.12
CA SER A 381 7.05 -40.59 -11.60
C SER A 381 5.79 -39.82 -11.99
N PRO A 382 4.66 -40.52 -12.24
CA PRO A 382 3.41 -39.84 -12.55
C PRO A 382 2.90 -39.02 -11.35
N VAL A 383 2.36 -37.84 -11.64
CA VAL A 383 1.73 -36.96 -10.65
C VAL A 383 0.30 -37.45 -10.39
N TYR A 384 0.01 -37.73 -9.11
CA TYR A 384 -1.31 -38.19 -8.69
C TYR A 384 -2.40 -37.14 -8.99
N GLY A 385 -3.56 -37.61 -9.45
CA GLY A 385 -4.71 -36.75 -9.78
C GLY A 385 -4.69 -36.16 -11.20
N THR A 386 -3.63 -36.36 -11.98
CA THR A 386 -3.49 -35.80 -13.34
C THR A 386 -3.78 -36.81 -14.46
N ASN A 387 -4.29 -38.01 -14.15
CA ASN A 387 -4.51 -39.10 -15.10
C ASN A 387 -3.25 -39.44 -15.92
N GLU A 388 -2.09 -39.48 -15.26
CA GLU A 388 -0.76 -39.69 -15.85
C GLU A 388 -0.38 -38.70 -16.96
N LYS A 389 -1.01 -37.57 -17.04
CA LYS A 389 -0.66 -36.53 -18.01
C LYS A 389 0.64 -35.82 -17.65
N TRP A 390 0.91 -35.68 -16.33
CA TRP A 390 2.08 -35.00 -15.80
C TRP A 390 2.98 -35.94 -15.02
N TYR A 391 4.29 -35.73 -15.14
CA TYR A 391 5.35 -36.46 -14.47
C TYR A 391 6.27 -35.49 -13.73
N SER A 392 6.78 -35.91 -12.60
CA SER A 392 7.78 -35.16 -11.84
C SER A 392 9.00 -36.01 -11.55
N ALA A 393 10.15 -35.38 -11.46
CA ALA A 393 11.40 -36.01 -11.03
C ALA A 393 12.05 -35.16 -9.92
N GLN A 394 12.59 -35.84 -8.91
CA GLN A 394 13.47 -35.25 -7.91
C GLN A 394 14.86 -35.83 -8.12
N LEU A 395 15.80 -34.96 -8.50
CA LEU A 395 17.16 -35.34 -8.89
C LEU A 395 18.17 -34.72 -7.92
N SER A 396 19.26 -35.39 -7.70
CA SER A 396 20.41 -34.85 -6.97
C SER A 396 21.68 -35.07 -7.75
N TYR A 397 22.60 -34.09 -7.67
CA TYR A 397 23.84 -34.12 -8.44
C TYR A 397 25.02 -33.77 -7.55
N SER A 398 26.13 -34.52 -7.70
CA SER A 398 27.41 -34.20 -7.13
C SER A 398 28.03 -32.94 -7.77
N SER A 399 29.06 -32.36 -7.15
CA SER A 399 29.83 -31.25 -7.72
C SER A 399 30.65 -31.64 -8.98
N MET A 400 30.83 -32.93 -9.24
CA MET A 400 31.41 -33.40 -10.49
C MET A 400 30.39 -33.43 -11.62
N GLU A 401 29.12 -33.70 -11.31
CA GLU A 401 28.03 -33.72 -12.26
C GLU A 401 27.47 -32.36 -12.60
N VAL A 402 27.36 -31.48 -11.59
CA VAL A 402 26.99 -30.07 -11.72
C VAL A 402 28.07 -29.26 -11.01
N PRO A 403 29.10 -28.80 -11.74
CA PRO A 403 30.22 -28.07 -11.12
C PRO A 403 29.81 -26.71 -10.56
N VAL A 404 30.50 -26.30 -9.49
CA VAL A 404 30.35 -24.96 -8.89
C VAL A 404 30.83 -23.89 -9.88
N ASP A 405 30.13 -22.78 -9.95
CA ASP A 405 30.45 -21.60 -10.77
C ASP A 405 30.58 -21.86 -12.27
N GLN A 406 29.96 -22.94 -12.75
CA GLN A 406 29.94 -23.27 -14.17
C GLN A 406 28.51 -23.37 -14.71
N ALA A 407 28.35 -22.97 -15.97
CA ALA A 407 27.06 -23.09 -16.64
C ALA A 407 26.63 -24.53 -16.74
N THR A 408 25.45 -24.85 -16.29
CA THR A 408 24.78 -26.12 -16.49
C THR A 408 23.40 -25.86 -17.08
N THR A 409 23.01 -26.61 -18.06
CA THR A 409 21.71 -26.50 -18.71
C THR A 409 20.97 -27.83 -18.65
N ILE A 410 19.74 -27.81 -18.13
CA ILE A 410 18.77 -28.88 -18.34
C ILE A 410 17.96 -28.54 -19.57
N ALA A 411 17.83 -29.49 -20.51
CA ALA A 411 17.17 -29.26 -21.76
C ALA A 411 16.25 -30.41 -22.18
N ASN A 412 15.19 -30.08 -22.89
CA ASN A 412 14.31 -30.99 -23.63
C ASN A 412 13.98 -30.31 -24.96
N ASP A 413 14.56 -30.80 -26.04
CA ASP A 413 14.49 -30.13 -27.34
C ASP A 413 13.07 -30.15 -27.95
N LEU A 414 12.19 -31.02 -27.46
CA LEU A 414 10.84 -31.21 -28.00
C LEU A 414 9.73 -30.56 -27.16
N TYR A 415 9.83 -30.66 -25.85
CA TYR A 415 8.74 -30.29 -24.92
C TYR A 415 9.18 -29.29 -23.86
N SER A 416 8.29 -28.38 -23.51
CA SER A 416 8.49 -27.47 -22.41
C SER A 416 8.33 -28.16 -21.05
N PHE A 417 9.08 -27.71 -20.05
CA PHE A 417 9.09 -28.23 -18.69
C PHE A 417 9.37 -27.11 -17.69
N GLN A 418 9.09 -27.37 -16.43
CA GLN A 418 9.43 -26.49 -15.32
C GLN A 418 10.50 -27.15 -14.45
N ALA A 419 11.39 -26.36 -13.82
CA ALA A 419 12.38 -26.89 -12.89
C ALA A 419 12.63 -25.96 -11.71
N GLY A 420 12.64 -26.53 -10.52
CA GLY A 420 13.15 -25.90 -9.29
C GLY A 420 14.56 -26.39 -8.99
N ILE A 421 15.47 -25.51 -8.62
CA ILE A 421 16.80 -25.89 -8.13
C ILE A 421 16.95 -25.50 -6.67
N ILE A 422 17.73 -26.31 -5.94
CA ILE A 422 18.07 -26.05 -4.54
C ILE A 422 19.53 -26.37 -4.31
N ASN A 423 20.24 -25.46 -3.64
CA ASN A 423 21.66 -25.64 -3.29
C ASN A 423 21.91 -25.17 -1.85
N GLY A 424 22.51 -26.04 -1.04
CA GLY A 424 22.79 -25.76 0.35
C GLY A 424 22.85 -27.02 1.21
N ASN A 425 22.67 -26.89 2.50
CA ASN A 425 22.58 -28.02 3.42
C ASN A 425 21.75 -27.68 4.67
N ALA A 426 21.55 -28.64 5.56
CA ALA A 426 20.70 -28.51 6.75
C ALA A 426 21.30 -27.67 7.90
N THR A 427 22.48 -27.10 7.76
CA THR A 427 23.22 -26.44 8.86
C THR A 427 23.79 -25.07 8.52
N THR A 428 23.73 -24.64 7.26
CA THR A 428 24.32 -23.39 6.83
C THR A 428 23.34 -22.49 6.13
N THR A 429 22.64 -22.98 5.08
CA THR A 429 21.74 -22.15 4.28
C THR A 429 20.99 -22.94 3.22
N CYS A 430 19.93 -22.36 2.68
CA CYS A 430 19.17 -22.86 1.55
C CYS A 430 19.05 -21.78 0.47
N ARG A 431 19.48 -22.08 -0.75
CA ARG A 431 19.19 -21.28 -1.95
C ARG A 431 18.15 -22.01 -2.75
N TYR A 432 16.97 -21.43 -2.90
CA TYR A 432 15.90 -22.06 -3.67
C TYR A 432 15.37 -21.12 -4.75
N GLY A 433 15.37 -21.61 -6.00
CA GLY A 433 14.81 -20.87 -7.11
C GLY A 433 14.02 -21.76 -8.06
N TYR A 434 12.92 -21.25 -8.59
CA TYR A 434 12.07 -21.98 -9.51
C TYR A 434 12.15 -21.36 -10.90
N PHE A 435 12.78 -22.10 -11.83
CA PHE A 435 13.03 -21.68 -13.20
C PHE A 435 11.94 -22.24 -14.10
N SER A 436 11.11 -21.36 -14.59
CA SER A 436 10.10 -21.67 -15.60
C SER A 436 9.68 -20.41 -16.31
N SER A 437 9.34 -20.51 -17.57
CA SER A 437 8.67 -19.39 -18.18
C SER A 437 7.25 -19.26 -17.65
N TYR A 438 6.88 -18.05 -17.26
CA TYR A 438 5.49 -17.67 -17.20
C TYR A 438 5.06 -17.32 -18.61
N SER A 439 4.08 -18.00 -19.14
CA SER A 439 3.63 -17.74 -20.50
C SER A 439 2.57 -16.66 -20.48
N THR A 440 2.93 -15.47 -20.86
CA THR A 440 1.97 -14.42 -21.19
C THR A 440 1.94 -14.21 -22.69
N LEU A 441 0.78 -14.29 -23.25
CA LEU A 441 0.52 -13.60 -24.50
C LEU A 441 0.27 -12.14 -24.11
N PHE A 442 0.97 -11.22 -24.74
CA PHE A 442 0.80 -9.80 -24.53
C PHE A 442 0.74 -9.12 -25.89
N ILE A 443 -0.44 -8.59 -26.22
CA ILE A 443 -0.70 -7.88 -27.48
C ILE A 443 -0.64 -6.36 -27.35
N GLY A 444 -0.33 -5.87 -26.16
CA GLY A 444 -0.20 -4.46 -25.81
C GLY A 444 -1.10 -4.10 -24.63
N ASP A 445 -0.85 -2.93 -24.07
CA ASP A 445 -1.74 -2.30 -23.08
C ASP A 445 -2.91 -1.64 -23.82
N ASP A 446 -4.01 -1.38 -23.10
CA ASP A 446 -5.11 -0.58 -23.59
C ASP A 446 -4.58 0.77 -24.08
N PHE A 447 -5.08 1.23 -25.21
CA PHE A 447 -4.66 2.49 -25.80
C PHE A 447 -5.82 3.25 -26.42
N THR A 448 -5.58 4.54 -26.60
CA THR A 448 -6.52 5.43 -27.24
C THR A 448 -6.06 5.73 -28.67
N LEU A 449 -6.99 5.61 -29.62
CA LEU A 449 -6.79 5.90 -31.03
C LEU A 449 -7.57 7.16 -31.40
N CYS A 450 -7.00 8.00 -32.21
CA CYS A 450 -7.72 9.14 -32.75
C CYS A 450 -8.67 8.73 -33.87
N GLU A 451 -9.82 9.38 -33.97
CA GLU A 451 -10.78 9.10 -35.03
C GLU A 451 -10.13 9.30 -36.42
N GLY A 452 -10.19 8.26 -37.23
CA GLY A 452 -9.61 8.22 -38.56
C GLY A 452 -8.17 7.67 -38.62
N ASP A 453 -7.56 7.37 -37.50
CA ASP A 453 -6.27 6.70 -37.43
C ASP A 453 -6.38 5.17 -37.48
N THR A 454 -5.28 4.51 -37.74
CA THR A 454 -5.16 3.04 -37.77
C THR A 454 -3.99 2.62 -36.88
N ALA A 455 -4.23 1.68 -35.98
CA ALA A 455 -3.19 1.01 -35.21
C ALA A 455 -3.00 -0.44 -35.64
N VAL A 456 -1.79 -0.95 -35.50
CA VAL A 456 -1.48 -2.37 -35.76
C VAL A 456 -1.30 -3.08 -34.42
N ILE A 457 -2.10 -4.11 -34.16
CA ILE A 457 -1.92 -5.00 -33.02
C ILE A 457 -1.23 -6.27 -33.50
N ASP A 458 -0.13 -6.67 -32.85
CA ASP A 458 0.71 -7.82 -33.24
C ASP A 458 0.82 -8.83 -32.09
N ALA A 459 0.37 -10.06 -32.31
CA ALA A 459 0.45 -11.17 -31.35
C ALA A 459 1.83 -11.86 -31.34
N GLY A 460 2.78 -11.35 -32.08
CA GLY A 460 4.15 -11.86 -32.17
C GLY A 460 4.27 -13.12 -33.06
N PRO A 461 5.43 -13.32 -33.68
CA PRO A 461 5.65 -14.40 -34.65
C PRO A 461 5.79 -15.78 -34.01
N GLY A 462 5.71 -16.82 -34.83
CA GLY A 462 6.09 -18.20 -34.46
C GLY A 462 5.04 -18.95 -33.65
N LYS A 463 3.78 -18.59 -33.74
CA LYS A 463 2.65 -19.37 -33.22
C LYS A 463 2.13 -20.34 -34.30
N GLU A 464 1.55 -21.44 -33.85
CA GLU A 464 0.98 -22.43 -34.76
C GLU A 464 -0.31 -21.93 -35.42
N THR A 465 -1.12 -21.24 -34.65
CA THR A 465 -2.36 -20.59 -35.11
C THR A 465 -2.59 -19.23 -34.43
N TYR A 466 -3.32 -18.38 -35.12
CA TYR A 466 -3.88 -17.12 -34.60
C TYR A 466 -5.36 -17.12 -34.90
N LEU A 467 -6.14 -16.60 -33.96
CA LEU A 467 -7.56 -16.32 -34.13
C LEU A 467 -7.91 -15.03 -33.40
N TRP A 468 -8.19 -14.00 -34.16
CA TRP A 468 -8.57 -12.68 -33.61
C TRP A 468 -10.08 -12.55 -33.41
N SER A 469 -10.49 -11.63 -32.55
CA SER A 469 -11.89 -11.24 -32.34
C SER A 469 -12.58 -10.77 -33.64
N THR A 470 -11.79 -10.24 -34.57
CA THR A 470 -12.22 -9.83 -35.91
C THR A 470 -12.43 -11.00 -36.88
N GLY A 471 -12.01 -12.22 -36.49
CA GLY A 471 -12.06 -13.44 -37.32
C GLY A 471 -10.81 -13.65 -38.19
N GLU A 472 -9.84 -12.76 -38.13
CA GLU A 472 -8.57 -12.91 -38.86
C GLU A 472 -7.69 -13.97 -38.21
N ALA A 473 -6.83 -14.59 -39.05
CA ALA A 473 -5.88 -15.65 -38.66
C ALA A 473 -4.42 -15.25 -38.94
N THR A 474 -4.16 -13.95 -39.01
CA THR A 474 -2.85 -13.36 -39.26
C THR A 474 -2.10 -13.09 -37.95
N GLN A 475 -0.77 -12.93 -38.01
CA GLN A 475 0.04 -12.53 -36.86
C GLN A 475 -0.42 -11.17 -36.27
N SER A 476 -0.81 -10.26 -37.15
CA SER A 476 -1.26 -8.91 -36.75
C SER A 476 -2.55 -8.53 -37.45
N ILE A 477 -3.27 -7.56 -36.87
CA ILE A 477 -4.48 -6.95 -37.43
C ILE A 477 -4.36 -5.43 -37.40
N ASP A 478 -5.07 -4.80 -38.35
CA ASP A 478 -5.24 -3.35 -38.39
C ASP A 478 -6.55 -2.96 -37.66
N VAL A 479 -6.45 -2.02 -36.73
CA VAL A 479 -7.57 -1.58 -35.89
C VAL A 479 -7.89 -0.14 -36.18
N THR A 480 -9.17 0.12 -36.47
CA THR A 480 -9.71 1.46 -36.81
C THR A 480 -10.98 1.81 -36.04
N LEU A 481 -11.45 0.95 -35.14
CA LEU A 481 -12.67 1.12 -34.37
C LEU A 481 -12.38 0.89 -32.87
N PRO A 482 -13.15 1.53 -31.98
CA PRO A 482 -13.05 1.26 -30.54
C PRO A 482 -13.64 -0.12 -30.21
N GLY A 483 -13.14 -0.75 -29.15
CA GLY A 483 -13.66 -2.00 -28.64
C GLY A 483 -12.60 -2.92 -28.06
N ASP A 484 -13.06 -4.09 -27.64
CA ASP A 484 -12.17 -5.14 -27.13
C ASP A 484 -11.65 -6.00 -28.26
N TYR A 485 -10.34 -6.00 -28.43
CA TYR A 485 -9.64 -6.84 -29.39
C TYR A 485 -8.93 -7.96 -28.64
N TRP A 486 -9.33 -9.18 -28.90
CA TRP A 486 -8.65 -10.34 -28.35
C TRP A 486 -8.07 -11.18 -29.46
N VAL A 487 -6.99 -11.89 -29.14
CA VAL A 487 -6.41 -12.93 -29.97
C VAL A 487 -6.27 -14.21 -29.16
N GLN A 488 -6.56 -15.30 -29.80
CA GLN A 488 -6.26 -16.63 -29.32
C GLN A 488 -5.15 -17.23 -30.18
N ILE A 489 -4.10 -17.73 -29.53
CA ILE A 489 -2.98 -18.40 -30.21
C ILE A 489 -2.82 -19.82 -29.68
N THR A 490 -2.29 -20.73 -30.53
CA THR A 490 -1.93 -22.08 -30.12
C THR A 490 -0.41 -22.25 -30.17
N ARG A 491 0.14 -22.91 -29.14
CA ARG A 491 1.54 -23.30 -29.04
C ARG A 491 1.65 -24.61 -28.24
N GLU A 492 2.21 -25.69 -28.83
CA GLU A 492 2.45 -26.96 -28.12
C GLU A 492 1.21 -27.49 -27.36
N ASP A 493 0.09 -27.69 -27.97
CA ASP A 493 -1.17 -28.13 -27.38
C ASP A 493 -1.76 -27.13 -26.34
N CYS A 494 -1.23 -25.93 -26.27
CA CYS A 494 -1.67 -24.90 -25.38
C CYS A 494 -2.28 -23.73 -26.12
N THR A 495 -3.44 -23.29 -25.67
CA THR A 495 -4.12 -22.11 -26.17
C THR A 495 -3.99 -20.97 -25.16
N LEU A 496 -3.48 -19.85 -25.62
CA LEU A 496 -3.43 -18.60 -24.86
C LEU A 496 -4.33 -17.58 -25.53
N SER A 497 -4.94 -16.75 -24.75
CA SER A 497 -5.66 -15.56 -25.22
C SER A 497 -5.22 -14.33 -24.45
N ASP A 498 -5.22 -13.21 -25.11
CA ASP A 498 -5.04 -11.90 -24.51
C ASP A 498 -6.00 -10.93 -25.15
N THR A 499 -6.38 -9.90 -24.40
CA THR A 499 -7.35 -8.89 -24.80
C THR A 499 -6.80 -7.54 -24.45
N LEU A 500 -6.91 -6.59 -25.36
CA LEU A 500 -6.69 -5.18 -25.08
C LEU A 500 -7.94 -4.39 -25.48
N HIS A 501 -8.15 -3.29 -24.78
CA HIS A 501 -9.20 -2.33 -25.08
C HIS A 501 -8.64 -1.18 -25.90
N VAL A 502 -9.32 -0.85 -27.00
CA VAL A 502 -9.03 0.34 -27.82
C VAL A 502 -10.14 1.35 -27.57
N ASP A 503 -9.78 2.43 -26.88
CA ASP A 503 -10.65 3.61 -26.82
C ASP A 503 -10.48 4.43 -28.10
N MET A 504 -11.52 5.14 -28.50
CA MET A 504 -11.44 6.12 -29.58
C MET A 504 -11.74 7.50 -29.03
N ARG A 505 -10.86 8.41 -29.30
CA ARG A 505 -11.07 9.83 -29.03
C ARG A 505 -11.39 10.56 -30.33
N ASN A 506 -12.50 11.24 -30.29
CA ASN A 506 -12.75 12.36 -31.15
C ASN A 506 -12.11 13.57 -30.47
N GLY A 507 -11.10 14.13 -31.06
CA GLY A 507 -10.44 15.33 -30.52
C GLY A 507 -11.48 16.45 -30.42
N GLN A 508 -12.07 16.59 -29.23
CA GLN A 508 -12.94 17.71 -28.90
C GLN A 508 -12.20 18.57 -27.89
N GLU A 509 -11.84 19.76 -28.32
CA GLU A 509 -11.42 20.80 -27.39
C GLU A 509 -12.67 21.62 -27.06
N ASP A 510 -12.88 21.91 -25.81
CA ASP A 510 -13.97 22.74 -25.32
C ASP A 510 -13.39 23.83 -24.41
N LEU A 511 -13.27 25.01 -24.97
CA LEU A 511 -12.84 26.22 -24.24
C LEU A 511 -13.91 26.72 -23.27
N GLY A 512 -15.05 26.06 -23.27
CA GLY A 512 -16.20 26.44 -22.47
C GLY A 512 -17.03 27.56 -23.09
N PRO A 513 -18.00 28.12 -22.35
CA PRO A 513 -18.86 29.19 -22.81
C PRO A 513 -18.04 30.48 -23.06
N ASP A 514 -18.62 31.36 -23.90
CA ASP A 514 -18.07 32.69 -24.15
C ASP A 514 -17.82 33.42 -22.82
N VAL A 515 -16.72 34.13 -22.77
CA VAL A 515 -16.26 34.86 -21.58
C VAL A 515 -16.70 36.30 -21.60
N GLU A 516 -17.28 36.75 -20.52
CA GLU A 516 -17.49 38.18 -20.28
C GLU A 516 -16.28 38.75 -19.51
N LEU A 517 -15.64 39.74 -20.08
CA LEU A 517 -14.49 40.39 -19.53
C LEU A 517 -14.87 41.70 -18.82
N CYS A 518 -14.43 41.86 -17.64
CA CYS A 518 -14.64 43.11 -16.91
C CYS A 518 -13.89 44.26 -17.58
N PRO A 519 -14.43 45.50 -17.56
CA PRO A 519 -13.80 46.65 -18.17
C PRO A 519 -12.35 46.84 -17.72
N GLY A 520 -11.43 46.82 -18.69
CA GLY A 520 -9.99 46.94 -18.45
C GLY A 520 -9.34 45.71 -17.83
N GLY A 521 -10.09 44.62 -17.64
CA GLY A 521 -9.58 43.33 -17.13
C GLY A 521 -8.82 42.55 -18.18
N THR A 522 -8.23 41.47 -17.76
CA THR A 522 -7.64 40.45 -18.62
C THR A 522 -8.19 39.08 -18.20
N THR A 523 -8.40 38.21 -19.15
CA THR A 523 -8.77 36.84 -18.90
C THR A 523 -7.65 35.88 -19.31
N ASN A 524 -7.64 34.72 -18.68
CA ASN A 524 -6.84 33.57 -19.09
C ASN A 524 -7.81 32.52 -19.61
N ILE A 525 -7.73 32.26 -20.90
CA ILE A 525 -8.47 31.15 -21.52
C ILE A 525 -7.62 29.91 -21.41
N ASP A 526 -8.17 28.85 -20.83
CA ASP A 526 -7.45 27.60 -20.58
C ASP A 526 -7.72 26.62 -21.72
N GLY A 527 -6.68 26.25 -22.46
CA GLY A 527 -6.71 25.19 -23.46
C GLY A 527 -6.61 23.80 -22.86
N LYS A 528 -7.03 23.63 -21.59
CA LYS A 528 -7.04 22.36 -20.83
C LYS A 528 -5.68 21.67 -20.78
N GLU A 529 -5.63 20.48 -20.19
CA GLU A 529 -4.41 19.67 -20.17
C GLU A 529 -4.26 18.93 -21.51
N ASN A 530 -3.43 19.47 -22.37
CA ASN A 530 -3.06 18.91 -23.67
C ASN A 530 -1.54 18.82 -23.81
N PHE A 531 -1.06 18.13 -24.82
CA PHE A 531 0.38 18.01 -25.07
C PHE A 531 0.95 19.28 -25.71
N SER A 532 0.18 19.95 -26.59
CA SER A 532 0.59 21.20 -27.20
C SER A 532 -0.61 22.07 -27.60
N TRP A 533 -0.36 23.39 -27.72
CA TRP A 533 -1.38 24.39 -28.05
C TRP A 533 -0.85 25.31 -29.15
N LEU A 534 -1.73 25.77 -30.01
CA LEU A 534 -1.48 26.86 -30.96
C LEU A 534 -2.72 27.79 -30.98
N TRP A 535 -2.55 28.97 -30.38
CA TRP A 535 -3.63 29.97 -30.28
C TRP A 535 -3.69 30.90 -31.48
N SER A 536 -4.82 31.60 -31.59
CA SER A 536 -5.10 32.59 -32.65
C SER A 536 -4.08 33.75 -32.71
N ASP A 537 -3.37 34.05 -31.64
CA ASP A 537 -2.30 35.05 -31.57
C ASP A 537 -0.91 34.46 -31.87
N GLY A 538 -0.82 33.15 -32.11
CA GLY A 538 0.42 32.42 -32.37
C GLY A 538 1.14 31.92 -31.10
N SER A 539 0.59 32.12 -29.89
CA SER A 539 1.14 31.59 -28.66
C SER A 539 0.96 30.07 -28.60
N THR A 540 1.85 29.38 -27.80
CA THR A 540 1.89 27.91 -27.71
C THR A 540 1.86 27.45 -26.26
N LYS A 541 1.34 28.24 -25.34
CA LYS A 541 1.17 27.89 -23.94
C LYS A 541 -0.23 27.35 -23.70
N GLN A 542 -0.41 26.59 -22.62
CA GLN A 542 -1.73 26.10 -22.21
C GLN A 542 -2.76 27.24 -22.08
N TYR A 543 -2.33 28.41 -21.58
CA TYR A 543 -3.23 29.53 -21.32
C TYR A 543 -2.97 30.66 -22.32
N LEU A 544 -4.04 31.13 -22.93
CA LEU A 544 -4.03 32.42 -23.65
C LEU A 544 -4.46 33.51 -22.67
N ARG A 545 -3.55 34.42 -22.34
CA ARG A 545 -3.90 35.64 -21.61
C ARG A 545 -4.24 36.77 -22.59
N THR A 546 -5.49 37.20 -22.55
CA THR A 546 -5.96 38.26 -23.45
C THR A 546 -6.80 39.29 -22.72
N ASN A 547 -6.78 40.51 -23.23
CA ASN A 547 -7.70 41.61 -22.96
C ASN A 547 -8.39 42.10 -24.27
N VAL A 548 -8.21 41.34 -25.33
CA VAL A 548 -8.77 41.69 -26.65
C VAL A 548 -10.17 41.07 -26.73
N LEU A 549 -11.16 41.93 -26.96
CA LEU A 549 -12.53 41.49 -27.19
C LEU A 549 -12.65 40.86 -28.59
N GLY A 550 -13.51 39.85 -28.69
CA GLY A 550 -13.80 39.18 -29.95
C GLY A 550 -13.44 37.69 -29.91
N LYS A 551 -13.21 37.13 -31.09
CA LYS A 551 -13.07 35.68 -31.30
C LYS A 551 -11.64 35.20 -31.10
N HIS A 552 -11.42 34.25 -30.23
CA HIS A 552 -10.16 33.55 -30.02
C HIS A 552 -10.37 32.05 -30.34
N TRP A 553 -9.35 31.41 -30.91
CA TRP A 553 -9.37 29.96 -31.16
C TRP A 553 -8.06 29.33 -30.71
N VAL A 554 -8.10 28.04 -30.41
CA VAL A 554 -6.94 27.18 -30.14
C VAL A 554 -7.00 25.92 -31.00
N ASN A 555 -5.86 25.48 -31.47
CA ASN A 555 -5.62 24.14 -31.96
C ASN A 555 -4.77 23.42 -30.93
N VAL A 556 -5.15 22.23 -30.50
CA VAL A 556 -4.44 21.42 -29.50
C VAL A 556 -4.09 20.04 -30.04
N LEU A 557 -3.04 19.47 -29.48
CA LEU A 557 -2.77 18.04 -29.52
C LEU A 557 -2.92 17.55 -28.08
N ASP A 558 -3.69 16.49 -27.87
CA ASP A 558 -3.79 15.84 -26.56
C ASP A 558 -2.56 14.95 -26.29
N GLU A 559 -2.52 14.33 -25.14
CA GLU A 559 -1.45 13.39 -24.73
C GLU A 559 -1.34 12.16 -25.64
N TYR A 560 -2.37 11.85 -26.41
CA TYR A 560 -2.43 10.73 -27.36
C TYR A 560 -2.07 11.17 -28.79
N GLY A 561 -1.87 12.47 -29.02
CA GLY A 561 -1.55 13.05 -30.33
C GLY A 561 -2.77 13.35 -31.19
N CYS A 562 -3.97 13.36 -30.61
CA CYS A 562 -5.20 13.71 -31.33
C CYS A 562 -5.35 15.21 -31.47
N GLU A 563 -5.65 15.68 -32.69
CA GLU A 563 -5.86 17.10 -33.00
C GLU A 563 -7.29 17.50 -32.62
N ALA A 564 -7.44 18.61 -31.92
CA ALA A 564 -8.72 19.25 -31.65
C ALA A 564 -8.60 20.77 -31.79
N ALA A 565 -9.72 21.41 -32.02
CA ALA A 565 -9.79 22.87 -32.09
C ALA A 565 -11.12 23.38 -31.54
N ASP A 566 -11.06 24.49 -30.85
CA ASP A 566 -12.27 25.20 -30.40
C ASP A 566 -12.09 26.71 -30.45
N THR A 567 -13.21 27.40 -30.31
CA THR A 567 -13.28 28.86 -30.45
C THR A 567 -14.18 29.44 -29.37
N ILE A 568 -13.71 30.49 -28.72
CA ILE A 568 -14.42 31.21 -27.66
C ILE A 568 -14.51 32.70 -28.02
N ILE A 569 -15.58 33.35 -27.60
CA ILE A 569 -15.76 34.80 -27.78
C ILE A 569 -15.54 35.49 -26.41
N VAL A 570 -14.71 36.52 -26.41
CA VAL A 570 -14.52 37.41 -25.26
C VAL A 570 -15.37 38.65 -25.44
N ASN A 571 -16.37 38.79 -24.59
CA ASN A 571 -17.29 39.94 -24.58
C ASN A 571 -16.95 40.89 -23.41
N GLU A 572 -17.44 42.14 -23.47
CA GLU A 572 -17.35 43.03 -22.31
C GLU A 572 -18.51 42.80 -21.36
N TYR A 573 -18.23 42.61 -20.08
CA TYR A 573 -19.23 42.41 -19.03
C TYR A 573 -19.94 43.74 -18.70
N LEU A 574 -21.28 43.77 -18.82
CA LEU A 574 -22.11 44.96 -18.60
C LEU A 574 -22.89 44.95 -17.28
N GLY A 575 -22.59 44.07 -16.36
CA GLY A 575 -23.22 43.63 -15.09
C GLY A 575 -24.36 44.41 -14.49
N VAL A 576 -25.46 43.67 -14.18
CA VAL A 576 -26.52 44.11 -13.25
C VAL A 576 -26.91 42.95 -12.36
N VAL A 577 -26.91 43.14 -11.02
CA VAL A 577 -27.28 42.07 -10.07
C VAL A 577 -28.76 42.18 -9.68
N ASP A 578 -29.46 41.04 -9.74
CA ASP A 578 -30.85 40.91 -9.32
C ASP A 578 -30.97 41.16 -7.79
N PRO A 579 -31.94 42.00 -7.36
CA PRO A 579 -32.15 42.27 -5.94
C PRO A 579 -32.50 41.07 -5.06
N LEU A 580 -32.91 39.95 -5.65
CA LEU A 580 -33.25 38.71 -4.93
C LEU A 580 -32.04 37.87 -4.55
N VAL A 581 -30.86 38.15 -5.15
CA VAL A 581 -29.60 37.48 -4.82
C VAL A 581 -29.14 37.87 -3.41
N ASP A 582 -28.85 36.90 -2.58
CA ASP A 582 -28.32 37.11 -1.23
C ASP A 582 -27.36 35.98 -0.82
N ILE A 583 -26.56 36.18 0.24
CA ILE A 583 -25.66 35.18 0.79
C ILE A 583 -25.89 35.04 2.29
N ASN A 584 -26.10 33.81 2.76
CA ASN A 584 -26.23 33.49 4.16
C ASN A 584 -25.06 32.62 4.62
N LEU A 585 -24.32 33.06 5.64
CA LEU A 585 -23.36 32.22 6.34
C LEU A 585 -24.15 31.30 7.29
N ASN A 586 -24.07 29.98 7.08
CA ASN A 586 -24.84 28.99 7.82
C ASN A 586 -24.20 28.68 9.17
N TYR A 587 -22.89 28.41 9.17
CA TYR A 587 -22.12 28.21 10.40
C TYR A 587 -20.62 28.42 10.20
N VAL A 588 -19.95 28.66 11.34
CA VAL A 588 -18.51 28.61 11.55
C VAL A 588 -18.25 27.63 12.67
N SER A 589 -17.56 26.55 12.45
CA SER A 589 -17.40 25.44 13.41
C SER A 589 -15.96 24.96 13.47
N VAL A 590 -15.45 24.64 14.64
CA VAL A 590 -14.16 23.97 14.76
C VAL A 590 -14.34 22.50 14.34
N ASP A 591 -13.44 22.00 13.50
CA ASP A 591 -13.40 20.58 13.10
C ASP A 591 -12.99 19.73 14.33
N THR A 592 -13.88 18.89 14.80
CA THR A 592 -13.65 18.05 15.99
C THR A 592 -12.56 16.99 15.79
N ALA A 593 -12.23 16.62 14.53
CA ALA A 593 -11.19 15.67 14.21
C ALA A 593 -9.83 16.35 13.97
N LYS A 594 -9.85 17.56 13.39
CA LYS A 594 -8.66 18.36 13.08
C LYS A 594 -8.77 19.74 13.72
N GLN A 595 -8.50 19.83 15.00
CA GLN A 595 -8.73 20.99 15.86
C GLN A 595 -8.15 22.32 15.35
N ALA A 596 -7.14 22.29 14.50
CA ALA A 596 -6.58 23.49 13.87
C ALA A 596 -7.38 23.94 12.63
N ASN A 597 -8.46 23.27 12.28
CA ASN A 597 -9.33 23.62 11.16
C ASN A 597 -10.62 24.26 11.65
N ILE A 598 -11.11 25.23 10.88
CA ILE A 598 -12.41 25.85 11.06
C ILE A 598 -13.21 25.62 9.78
N ASP A 599 -14.36 25.02 9.91
CA ASP A 599 -15.31 24.75 8.87
C ASP A 599 -16.27 25.94 8.70
N VAL A 600 -16.40 26.43 7.49
CA VAL A 600 -17.24 27.58 7.14
C VAL A 600 -18.20 27.13 6.03
N ALA A 601 -19.50 27.18 6.28
CA ALA A 601 -20.51 26.78 5.31
C ALA A 601 -21.55 27.87 5.11
N TRP A 602 -22.04 28.00 3.87
CA TRP A 602 -22.97 29.05 3.49
C TRP A 602 -24.00 28.57 2.47
N THR A 603 -24.92 29.46 2.14
CA THR A 603 -25.91 29.28 1.07
C THR A 603 -26.04 30.57 0.29
N VAL A 604 -25.90 30.51 -1.03
CA VAL A 604 -26.23 31.59 -1.95
C VAL A 604 -27.70 31.42 -2.36
N LEU A 605 -28.48 32.45 -2.20
CA LEU A 605 -29.88 32.47 -2.64
C LEU A 605 -29.98 32.99 -4.07
N HIS A 606 -30.73 32.31 -4.91
CA HIS A 606 -30.90 32.60 -6.33
C HIS A 606 -29.59 32.71 -7.12
N PRO A 607 -28.70 31.70 -7.03
CA PRO A 607 -27.42 31.72 -7.73
C PRO A 607 -27.58 31.79 -9.26
N ASP A 608 -28.68 31.27 -9.79
CA ASP A 608 -29.06 31.35 -11.22
C ASP A 608 -29.19 32.79 -11.77
N LYS A 609 -29.28 33.76 -10.88
CA LYS A 609 -29.42 35.21 -11.22
C LYS A 609 -28.14 36.00 -11.12
N ILE A 610 -27.04 35.40 -10.76
CA ILE A 610 -25.71 35.99 -10.72
C ILE A 610 -24.71 34.93 -11.22
N PRO A 611 -24.68 34.68 -12.53
CA PRO A 611 -23.78 33.70 -13.11
C PRO A 611 -22.32 34.05 -12.79
N ASP A 612 -21.51 33.02 -12.69
CA ASP A 612 -20.06 33.10 -12.41
C ASP A 612 -19.72 33.90 -11.14
N ASN A 613 -20.63 33.81 -10.13
CA ASN A 613 -20.38 34.47 -8.85
C ASN A 613 -19.21 33.86 -8.09
N SER A 614 -18.64 34.67 -7.23
CA SER A 614 -17.61 34.21 -6.31
C SER A 614 -17.92 34.61 -4.88
N VAL A 615 -17.53 33.78 -3.94
CA VAL A 615 -17.64 34.08 -2.52
C VAL A 615 -16.26 34.34 -1.96
N SER A 616 -16.06 35.60 -1.53
CA SER A 616 -14.86 35.95 -0.78
C SER A 616 -15.09 35.71 0.71
N ILE A 617 -14.18 34.97 1.34
CA ILE A 617 -14.24 34.58 2.73
C ILE A 617 -13.26 35.47 3.51
N TYR A 618 -13.76 36.29 4.38
CA TYR A 618 -12.96 37.17 5.21
C TYR A 618 -12.93 36.64 6.65
N LYS A 619 -11.73 36.70 7.25
CA LYS A 619 -11.54 36.29 8.65
C LYS A 619 -10.76 37.33 9.42
N ARG A 620 -10.98 37.36 10.77
CA ARG A 620 -10.13 38.04 11.73
C ARG A 620 -10.17 37.35 13.09
N LEU A 621 -9.25 37.71 13.98
CA LEU A 621 -9.40 37.41 15.38
C LEU A 621 -10.47 38.31 15.99
N ALA A 622 -11.27 37.77 16.90
CA ALA A 622 -12.28 38.56 17.60
C ALA A 622 -11.63 39.75 18.38
N GLY A 623 -12.08 40.94 18.08
CA GLY A 623 -11.52 42.18 18.62
C GLY A 623 -10.51 42.88 17.70
N ASP A 624 -10.03 42.26 16.65
CA ASP A 624 -9.20 42.92 15.64
C ASP A 624 -10.04 43.89 14.80
N MET A 625 -9.42 44.99 14.37
CA MET A 625 -10.12 45.99 13.55
C MET A 625 -10.04 45.68 12.04
N GLN A 626 -9.11 44.85 11.62
CA GLN A 626 -8.87 44.56 10.19
C GLN A 626 -9.28 43.15 9.84
N TRP A 627 -10.02 43.01 8.73
CA TRP A 627 -10.34 41.77 8.11
C TRP A 627 -9.27 41.36 7.10
N GLN A 628 -8.99 40.07 7.01
CA GLN A 628 -8.09 39.48 6.05
C GLN A 628 -8.88 38.57 5.11
N LEU A 629 -8.62 38.64 3.84
CA LEU A 629 -9.14 37.68 2.87
C LEU A 629 -8.49 36.32 3.15
N ALA A 630 -9.28 35.35 3.58
CA ALA A 630 -8.84 34.00 3.82
C ALA A 630 -8.85 33.18 2.53
N SER A 631 -9.90 33.32 1.72
CA SER A 631 -10.04 32.68 0.43
C SER A 631 -11.09 33.37 -0.42
N ALA A 632 -11.04 33.13 -1.73
CA ALA A 632 -12.13 33.38 -2.66
C ALA A 632 -12.45 32.08 -3.40
N VAL A 633 -13.71 31.69 -3.42
CA VAL A 633 -14.15 30.44 -4.00
C VAL A 633 -15.16 30.70 -5.12
N PRO A 634 -15.12 29.91 -6.20
CA PRO A 634 -16.03 30.08 -7.33
C PRO A 634 -17.44 29.61 -7.01
N GLU A 635 -18.35 29.89 -7.94
CA GLU A 635 -19.74 29.42 -7.91
C GLU A 635 -19.83 27.90 -7.67
N GLY A 636 -20.89 27.50 -6.95
CA GLY A 636 -21.19 26.08 -6.65
C GLY A 636 -20.42 25.50 -5.48
N ILE A 637 -19.52 26.26 -4.85
CA ILE A 637 -18.89 25.91 -3.59
C ILE A 637 -19.67 26.57 -2.45
N ASP A 638 -20.07 25.76 -1.46
CA ASP A 638 -20.85 26.18 -0.30
C ASP A 638 -20.16 25.86 1.04
N PHE A 639 -18.89 25.46 0.96
CA PHE A 639 -18.10 25.03 2.10
C PHE A 639 -16.60 25.37 1.93
N TYR A 640 -15.98 25.82 3.01
CA TYR A 640 -14.54 26.12 3.06
C TYR A 640 -13.94 25.66 4.39
N VAL A 641 -12.74 25.10 4.33
CA VAL A 641 -11.95 24.71 5.51
C VAL A 641 -10.78 25.65 5.67
N ASP A 642 -10.80 26.44 6.73
CA ASP A 642 -9.69 27.30 7.13
C ASP A 642 -8.74 26.56 8.07
N ALA A 643 -7.55 26.24 7.60
CA ALA A 643 -6.59 25.38 8.29
C ALA A 643 -5.51 26.19 9.04
N GLY A 644 -4.92 25.58 10.06
CA GLY A 644 -3.76 26.14 10.78
C GLY A 644 -4.11 27.19 11.83
N ASN A 645 -5.33 27.16 12.38
CA ASN A 645 -5.81 28.08 13.40
C ASN A 645 -5.48 27.62 14.82
N ALA A 646 -5.16 28.57 15.70
CA ALA A 646 -5.00 28.30 17.14
C ALA A 646 -6.37 28.38 17.84
N THR A 647 -7.24 27.43 17.59
CA THR A 647 -8.64 27.39 18.05
C THR A 647 -8.78 27.18 19.55
N SER A 648 -7.73 26.71 20.24
CA SER A 648 -7.66 26.60 21.70
C SER A 648 -7.41 27.94 22.42
N ASP A 649 -6.93 28.94 21.68
CA ASP A 649 -6.46 30.20 22.26
C ASP A 649 -7.24 31.40 21.74
N ASN A 650 -7.89 31.29 20.58
CA ASN A 650 -8.47 32.42 19.88
C ASN A 650 -9.88 32.13 19.36
N ILE A 651 -10.68 33.19 19.33
CA ILE A 651 -11.98 33.23 18.65
C ILE A 651 -11.75 33.85 17.29
N TYR A 652 -12.20 33.18 16.24
CA TYR A 652 -12.14 33.67 14.88
C TYR A 652 -13.52 34.08 14.42
N GLU A 653 -13.58 35.24 13.78
CA GLU A 653 -14.78 35.76 13.15
C GLU A 653 -14.67 35.68 11.64
N PHE A 654 -15.77 35.34 10.99
CA PHE A 654 -15.87 35.22 9.55
C PHE A 654 -17.10 35.96 9.03
N TYR A 655 -16.95 36.60 7.87
CA TYR A 655 -18.06 36.99 7.02
C TYR A 655 -17.71 36.69 5.55
N LEU A 656 -18.72 36.67 4.73
CA LEU A 656 -18.62 36.36 3.31
C LEU A 656 -19.12 37.55 2.51
N THR A 657 -18.50 37.77 1.34
CA THR A 657 -19.09 38.67 0.34
C THR A 657 -19.36 37.89 -0.94
N LEU A 658 -20.47 38.16 -1.55
CA LEU A 658 -20.81 37.66 -2.87
C LEU A 658 -20.45 38.72 -3.89
N ALA A 659 -19.53 38.38 -4.75
CA ALA A 659 -19.10 39.22 -5.83
C ALA A 659 -19.58 38.64 -7.17
N ASP A 660 -19.81 39.51 -8.12
CA ASP A 660 -20.04 39.13 -9.50
C ASP A 660 -18.74 38.69 -10.17
N HIS A 661 -18.83 38.28 -11.43
CA HIS A 661 -17.73 37.94 -12.28
C HIS A 661 -16.60 39.01 -12.31
N CYS A 662 -16.91 40.26 -12.10
CA CYS A 662 -15.95 41.37 -12.10
C CYS A 662 -15.39 41.68 -10.70
N LEU A 663 -15.60 40.83 -9.74
CA LEU A 663 -15.19 41.01 -8.35
C LEU A 663 -15.84 42.24 -7.68
N THR A 664 -16.94 42.73 -8.22
CA THR A 664 -17.70 43.77 -7.56
C THR A 664 -18.54 43.11 -6.49
N GLU A 665 -18.28 43.44 -5.25
CA GLU A 665 -19.01 42.91 -4.11
C GLU A 665 -20.43 43.53 -4.04
N HIS A 666 -21.42 42.66 -4.04
CA HIS A 666 -22.82 43.07 -4.09
C HIS A 666 -23.58 42.78 -2.81
N ARG A 667 -23.21 41.73 -2.10
CA ARG A 667 -23.86 41.27 -0.89
C ARG A 667 -22.83 40.84 0.13
N GLN A 668 -23.13 41.03 1.40
CA GLN A 668 -22.31 40.63 2.54
C GLN A 668 -23.17 39.83 3.53
N SER A 669 -22.66 38.66 3.99
CA SER A 669 -23.30 37.90 5.06
C SER A 669 -23.21 38.61 6.44
N LEU A 670 -23.98 38.09 7.39
CA LEU A 670 -23.71 38.39 8.81
C LEU A 670 -22.37 37.80 9.26
N VAL A 671 -21.83 38.28 10.36
CA VAL A 671 -20.56 37.82 10.93
C VAL A 671 -20.83 36.69 11.92
N HIS A 672 -20.28 35.49 11.64
CA HIS A 672 -20.32 34.39 12.58
C HIS A 672 -18.95 34.19 13.24
N ASN A 673 -18.91 33.50 14.38
CA ASN A 673 -17.67 33.26 15.14
C ASN A 673 -17.47 31.80 15.46
N SER A 674 -16.21 31.40 15.66
CA SER A 674 -15.88 30.10 16.26
C SER A 674 -16.18 30.12 17.78
N ILE A 675 -16.42 28.91 18.30
CA ILE A 675 -16.62 28.76 19.74
C ILE A 675 -15.28 28.39 20.39
N LEU A 676 -14.80 29.21 21.31
CA LEU A 676 -13.64 28.94 22.15
C LEU A 676 -14.12 28.41 23.50
N LEU A 677 -13.91 27.16 23.75
CA LEU A 677 -14.17 26.51 25.03
C LEU A 677 -12.94 26.60 25.93
N THR A 678 -13.13 26.99 27.17
CA THR A 678 -12.14 26.95 28.22
C THR A 678 -12.70 26.20 29.42
N GLY A 679 -11.83 25.67 30.26
CA GLY A 679 -12.27 24.94 31.44
C GLY A 679 -11.28 25.00 32.58
N THR A 680 -11.82 24.85 33.81
CA THR A 680 -11.04 24.73 35.03
C THR A 680 -11.54 23.57 35.87
N THR A 681 -10.64 22.98 36.66
CA THR A 681 -10.93 21.86 37.55
C THR A 681 -10.74 22.25 38.99
N ASP A 682 -11.68 21.86 39.84
CA ASP A 682 -11.48 21.82 41.30
C ASP A 682 -11.41 20.33 41.70
N SER A 683 -10.18 19.83 41.80
CA SER A 683 -9.94 18.43 42.16
C SER A 683 -10.27 18.10 43.64
N ILE A 684 -10.47 19.11 44.49
CA ILE A 684 -10.82 18.86 45.89
C ILE A 684 -12.32 18.55 46.00
N ASN A 685 -13.13 19.30 45.27
CA ASN A 685 -14.59 19.16 45.29
C ASN A 685 -15.12 18.34 44.10
N ASP A 686 -14.23 17.85 43.23
CA ASP A 686 -14.57 17.13 42.01
C ASP A 686 -15.50 17.93 41.09
N ILE A 687 -15.22 19.22 40.93
CA ILE A 687 -16.04 20.11 40.10
C ILE A 687 -15.28 20.49 38.84
N ILE A 688 -15.97 20.40 37.71
CA ILE A 688 -15.58 21.07 36.46
C ILE A 688 -16.33 22.40 36.33
N SER A 689 -15.67 23.36 35.73
CA SER A 689 -16.31 24.57 35.26
C SER A 689 -15.84 24.85 33.84
N LEU A 690 -16.79 24.84 32.92
CA LEU A 690 -16.60 25.12 31.51
C LEU A 690 -17.14 26.51 31.21
N LYS A 691 -16.48 27.24 30.34
CA LYS A 691 -16.90 28.55 29.86
C LYS A 691 -16.56 28.70 28.38
N TRP A 692 -17.47 29.29 27.62
CA TRP A 692 -17.29 29.56 26.22
C TRP A 692 -17.84 30.91 25.80
N ASN A 693 -17.47 31.42 24.64
CA ASN A 693 -18.08 32.60 24.04
C ASN A 693 -19.42 32.25 23.39
N PRO A 694 -20.41 33.17 23.39
CA PRO A 694 -21.64 32.93 22.66
C PRO A 694 -21.37 32.80 21.16
N TYR A 695 -22.07 31.90 20.49
CA TYR A 695 -22.15 31.87 19.05
C TYR A 695 -23.09 32.97 18.55
N ILE A 696 -22.67 33.74 17.56
CA ILE A 696 -23.38 34.95 17.11
C ILE A 696 -24.00 34.81 15.73
N GLU A 697 -25.02 35.65 15.50
CA GLU A 697 -25.64 36.03 14.24
C GLU A 697 -26.42 34.93 13.48
N TRP A 698 -26.71 33.76 14.09
CA TRP A 698 -27.83 32.99 13.56
C TRP A 698 -29.13 33.81 13.68
N LYS A 699 -29.88 33.96 12.57
CA LYS A 699 -31.03 34.85 12.46
C LYS A 699 -32.08 34.71 13.62
N LYS A 700 -32.21 33.49 14.15
CA LYS A 700 -33.11 33.18 15.27
C LYS A 700 -32.37 32.91 16.58
N GLY A 701 -31.04 33.02 16.57
CA GLY A 701 -30.17 32.79 17.71
C GLY A 701 -29.89 31.31 17.97
N VAL A 702 -29.20 31.06 19.06
CA VAL A 702 -28.87 29.70 19.54
C VAL A 702 -30.08 29.17 20.35
N GLU A 703 -30.53 27.95 20.00
CA GLU A 703 -31.58 27.29 20.79
C GLU A 703 -31.02 26.75 22.10
N ARG A 704 -29.91 26.05 22.02
CA ARG A 704 -29.25 25.45 23.18
C ARG A 704 -27.78 25.17 22.89
N TYR A 705 -27.01 24.99 23.95
CA TYR A 705 -25.69 24.39 23.88
C TYR A 705 -25.75 22.98 24.46
N GLU A 706 -25.12 22.04 23.80
CA GLU A 706 -24.93 20.66 24.25
C GLU A 706 -23.50 20.50 24.75
N VAL A 707 -23.36 19.97 25.97
CA VAL A 707 -22.06 19.64 26.55
C VAL A 707 -21.76 18.19 26.25
N TRP A 708 -20.71 17.93 25.51
CA TRP A 708 -20.25 16.60 25.14
C TRP A 708 -19.00 16.24 25.91
N ARG A 709 -18.92 15.01 26.41
CA ARG A 709 -17.78 14.51 27.20
C ARG A 709 -17.26 13.22 26.63
N LYS A 710 -15.94 13.06 26.77
CA LYS A 710 -15.22 11.82 26.48
C LYS A 710 -14.26 11.54 27.64
N LEU A 711 -14.35 10.34 28.21
CA LEU A 711 -13.44 9.90 29.28
C LEU A 711 -12.22 9.19 28.68
N ASP A 712 -11.20 9.00 29.52
CA ASP A 712 -10.04 8.20 29.15
C ASP A 712 -10.48 6.74 28.89
N GLY A 713 -10.12 6.22 27.71
CA GLY A 713 -10.56 4.89 27.24
C GLY A 713 -11.81 4.88 26.34
N ASP A 714 -12.57 5.98 26.27
CA ASP A 714 -13.68 6.09 25.33
C ASP A 714 -13.18 6.33 23.90
N THR A 715 -13.89 5.80 22.93
CA THR A 715 -13.58 6.03 21.50
C THR A 715 -14.27 7.29 20.96
N THR A 716 -15.42 7.66 21.50
CA THR A 716 -16.29 8.75 21.03
C THR A 716 -16.74 9.67 22.14
N TYR A 717 -17.10 10.92 21.79
CA TYR A 717 -17.78 11.83 22.68
C TYR A 717 -19.26 11.44 22.84
N ALA A 718 -19.83 11.71 24.00
CA ALA A 718 -21.25 11.54 24.30
C ALA A 718 -21.84 12.81 24.94
N PRO A 719 -23.11 13.20 24.66
CA PRO A 719 -23.74 14.34 25.29
C PRO A 719 -24.02 14.04 26.78
N VAL A 720 -23.64 14.97 27.66
CA VAL A 720 -23.81 14.81 29.10
C VAL A 720 -24.73 15.87 29.70
N SER A 721 -24.92 17.01 29.05
CA SER A 721 -25.83 18.07 29.48
C SER A 721 -26.28 18.95 28.33
N VAL A 722 -27.33 19.68 28.57
CA VAL A 722 -27.90 20.71 27.70
C VAL A 722 -28.05 22.00 28.49
N VAL A 723 -27.57 23.11 27.93
CA VAL A 723 -27.59 24.44 28.50
C VAL A 723 -28.43 25.34 27.58
N ASN A 724 -29.16 26.30 28.15
CA ASN A 724 -29.97 27.21 27.36
C ASN A 724 -29.08 28.05 26.41
N GLY A 725 -29.58 28.41 25.25
CA GLY A 725 -28.85 29.15 24.20
C GLY A 725 -28.34 30.54 24.57
N ILE A 726 -28.69 31.09 25.74
CA ILE A 726 -28.16 32.37 26.27
C ILE A 726 -27.09 32.17 27.34
N GLU A 727 -26.95 30.98 27.88
CA GLU A 727 -25.95 30.65 28.89
C GLU A 727 -24.67 30.17 28.23
N THR A 728 -23.52 30.63 28.75
CA THR A 728 -22.21 30.34 28.17
C THR A 728 -21.24 29.75 29.19
N ASP A 729 -21.77 29.15 30.22
CA ASP A 729 -21.01 28.42 31.23
C ASP A 729 -21.75 27.16 31.68
N PHE A 730 -21.01 26.22 32.19
CA PHE A 730 -21.52 24.98 32.75
C PHE A 730 -20.60 24.51 33.88
N SER A 731 -21.18 24.16 34.99
CA SER A 731 -20.45 23.53 36.08
C SER A 731 -21.16 22.27 36.54
N SER A 732 -20.40 21.23 36.80
CA SER A 732 -20.92 19.96 37.27
C SER A 732 -19.94 19.26 38.18
N GLN A 733 -20.47 18.53 39.14
CA GLN A 733 -19.69 17.60 39.93
C GLN A 733 -19.55 16.27 39.16
N ILE A 734 -18.33 15.79 38.97
CA ILE A 734 -18.03 14.65 38.12
C ILE A 734 -17.93 13.30 38.87
N GLY A 735 -17.86 13.32 40.21
CA GLY A 735 -17.69 12.09 40.99
C GLY A 735 -16.39 11.35 40.69
N ALA A 736 -16.47 10.04 40.62
CA ALA A 736 -15.33 9.12 40.39
C ALA A 736 -15.20 8.65 38.92
N ASP A 737 -15.44 9.53 37.96
CA ASP A 737 -15.50 9.15 36.52
C ASP A 737 -14.13 9.01 35.83
N GLY A 738 -13.00 9.04 36.56
CA GLY A 738 -11.67 8.89 36.00
C GLY A 738 -10.78 10.10 36.15
N PHE A 739 -9.63 10.11 35.55
CA PHE A 739 -8.61 11.14 35.73
C PHE A 739 -8.57 12.19 34.64
N VAL A 740 -8.92 11.81 33.40
CA VAL A 740 -8.86 12.70 32.24
C VAL A 740 -10.22 12.77 31.59
N HIS A 741 -10.71 13.97 31.43
CA HIS A 741 -11.98 14.28 30.81
C HIS A 741 -11.77 15.27 29.67
N LYS A 742 -12.31 14.94 28.49
CA LYS A 742 -12.31 15.84 27.33
C LYS A 742 -13.72 16.33 27.09
N TYR A 743 -13.85 17.63 26.85
CA TYR A 743 -15.14 18.26 26.63
C TYR A 743 -15.17 19.00 25.28
N LEU A 744 -16.36 19.04 24.69
CA LEU A 744 -16.74 19.84 23.54
C LEU A 744 -18.07 20.52 23.83
N ILE A 745 -18.28 21.66 23.22
CA ILE A 745 -19.57 22.33 23.17
C ILE A 745 -20.09 22.33 21.78
N ARG A 746 -21.37 22.03 21.63
CA ARG A 746 -22.11 22.11 20.36
C ARG A 746 -23.24 23.11 20.51
N ALA A 747 -23.18 24.20 19.75
CA ALA A 747 -24.29 25.13 19.60
C ALA A 747 -25.28 24.61 18.55
N ILE A 748 -26.56 24.70 18.84
CA ILE A 748 -27.65 24.33 17.93
C ILE A 748 -28.44 25.57 17.55
N GLU A 749 -28.63 25.81 16.26
CA GLU A 749 -29.42 26.91 15.75
C GLU A 749 -30.89 26.72 16.08
N LYS A 750 -31.57 27.80 16.54
CA LYS A 750 -33.02 27.79 16.85
C LYS A 750 -33.83 27.69 15.56
N GLU A 751 -34.68 26.67 15.48
CA GLU A 751 -35.53 26.39 14.32
C GLU A 751 -34.77 26.26 12.97
N GLY A 752 -33.46 26.06 13.04
CA GLY A 752 -32.56 25.83 11.90
C GLY A 752 -32.02 24.42 11.91
N SER A 753 -31.17 24.13 10.91
CA SER A 753 -30.50 22.85 10.76
C SER A 753 -28.99 22.93 11.01
N SER A 754 -28.47 24.10 11.32
CA SER A 754 -27.05 24.34 11.48
C SER A 754 -26.61 24.09 12.92
N ASP A 755 -25.37 23.68 13.06
CA ASP A 755 -24.70 23.55 14.35
C ASP A 755 -23.23 23.99 14.24
N SER A 756 -22.65 24.31 15.39
CA SER A 756 -21.23 24.70 15.50
C SER A 756 -20.59 24.06 16.71
N TRP A 757 -19.40 23.55 16.52
CA TRP A 757 -18.60 22.88 17.54
C TRP A 757 -17.45 23.77 18.03
N SER A 758 -17.09 23.63 19.31
CA SER A 758 -15.93 24.28 19.93
C SER A 758 -14.63 23.49 19.66
N ASN A 759 -13.50 24.10 20.01
CA ASN A 759 -12.28 23.36 20.32
C ASN A 759 -12.53 22.41 21.51
N PRO A 760 -11.84 21.27 21.58
CA PRO A 760 -11.85 20.42 22.78
C PRO A 760 -11.00 21.00 23.88
N VAL A 761 -11.42 20.74 25.11
CA VAL A 761 -10.66 21.03 26.33
C VAL A 761 -10.41 19.72 27.07
N GLU A 762 -9.16 19.44 27.35
CA GLU A 762 -8.74 18.32 28.18
C GLU A 762 -8.51 18.79 29.61
N MET A 763 -9.11 18.10 30.56
CA MET A 763 -9.09 18.45 31.97
C MET A 763 -8.63 17.25 32.79
N GLU A 764 -7.59 17.44 33.58
CA GLU A 764 -7.02 16.39 34.40
C GLU A 764 -7.43 16.64 35.89
N PHE A 765 -7.85 15.54 36.54
CA PHE A 765 -8.16 15.52 37.97
C PHE A 765 -7.12 14.72 38.72
N THR A 766 -6.77 15.21 39.92
CA THR A 766 -5.79 14.54 40.77
C THR A 766 -6.43 13.50 41.70
N HIS A 767 -7.74 13.64 41.99
CA HIS A 767 -8.49 12.78 42.92
C HIS A 767 -7.67 12.42 44.16
N PRO A 768 -7.33 13.34 45.04
CA PRO A 768 -6.48 13.07 46.20
C PRO A 768 -7.08 11.94 47.06
N ILE A 769 -6.27 10.94 47.35
CA ILE A 769 -6.66 9.83 48.22
C ILE A 769 -6.55 10.28 49.68
N VAL A 770 -7.65 10.17 50.42
CA VAL A 770 -7.69 10.35 51.88
C VAL A 770 -7.84 8.96 52.49
N VAL A 771 -6.81 8.49 53.13
CA VAL A 771 -6.81 7.18 53.78
C VAL A 771 -7.25 7.37 55.25
N PRO A 772 -8.35 6.71 55.66
CA PRO A 772 -8.79 6.72 57.06
C PRO A 772 -7.74 6.10 57.97
N ASN A 773 -7.71 6.54 59.20
CA ASN A 773 -6.79 6.04 60.22
C ASN A 773 -7.42 5.04 61.20
N ILE A 774 -8.70 4.69 61.00
CA ILE A 774 -9.45 3.77 61.86
C ILE A 774 -10.57 3.08 61.07
N PHE A 775 -10.84 1.84 61.38
CA PHE A 775 -12.09 1.15 61.04
C PHE A 775 -12.46 0.15 62.15
N THR A 776 -13.73 -0.25 62.16
CA THR A 776 -14.31 -0.94 63.31
C THR A 776 -15.03 -2.23 62.87
N PRO A 777 -14.28 -3.29 62.58
CA PRO A 777 -14.87 -4.57 62.19
C PRO A 777 -15.45 -5.34 63.39
N ASN A 778 -16.50 -4.78 64.00
CA ASN A 778 -17.15 -5.27 65.18
C ASN A 778 -18.54 -5.91 64.95
N GLY A 779 -18.96 -6.01 63.65
CA GLY A 779 -20.20 -6.64 63.23
C GLY A 779 -21.47 -5.76 63.34
N ASP A 780 -21.34 -4.47 63.63
CA ASP A 780 -22.45 -3.52 63.74
C ASP A 780 -22.98 -2.99 62.40
N GLY A 781 -22.31 -3.38 61.28
CA GLY A 781 -22.67 -2.95 59.92
C GLY A 781 -22.02 -1.65 59.44
N TYR A 782 -21.32 -0.95 60.30
CA TYR A 782 -20.63 0.32 59.98
C TYR A 782 -19.12 0.10 60.02
N ASN A 783 -18.37 0.76 59.08
CA ASN A 783 -16.90 0.73 59.02
C ASN A 783 -16.27 -0.68 59.17
N GLN A 784 -16.95 -1.68 58.67
CA GLN A 784 -16.50 -3.12 58.77
C GLN A 784 -15.22 -3.38 57.96
N TYR A 785 -14.97 -2.61 56.95
CA TYR A 785 -13.82 -2.72 56.06
C TYR A 785 -12.95 -1.46 56.14
N PHE A 786 -11.67 -1.62 55.81
CA PHE A 786 -10.76 -0.47 55.67
C PHE A 786 -11.11 0.29 54.39
N PHE A 787 -12.12 1.12 54.46
CA PHE A 787 -12.69 1.82 53.31
C PHE A 787 -11.88 3.07 52.96
N ILE A 788 -11.18 3.03 51.82
CA ILE A 788 -10.43 4.17 51.26
C ILE A 788 -11.27 4.78 50.14
N PRO A 789 -11.83 5.99 50.32
CA PRO A 789 -12.64 6.62 49.28
C PRO A 789 -11.87 6.82 47.98
N LYS A 790 -12.49 6.59 46.83
CA LYS A 790 -11.94 6.74 45.48
C LYS A 790 -10.83 5.77 45.12
N ILE A 791 -10.57 4.70 45.89
CA ILE A 791 -9.51 3.72 45.58
C ILE A 791 -9.83 2.95 44.29
N GLU A 792 -11.09 2.85 43.92
CA GLU A 792 -11.59 2.23 42.68
C GLU A 792 -11.05 2.89 41.42
N LEU A 793 -10.62 4.15 41.49
CA LEU A 793 -9.95 4.85 40.40
C LEU A 793 -8.51 4.39 40.19
N TYR A 794 -7.93 3.71 41.17
CA TYR A 794 -6.54 3.30 41.20
C TYR A 794 -6.43 1.77 41.08
N THR A 795 -6.91 1.22 40.00
CA THR A 795 -7.02 -0.26 39.76
C THR A 795 -5.71 -1.03 39.88
N GLU A 796 -4.56 -0.36 39.73
CA GLU A 796 -3.23 -0.95 39.90
C GLU A 796 -2.57 -0.62 41.23
N CYS A 797 -3.33 -0.17 42.23
CA CYS A 797 -2.81 0.13 43.54
C CYS A 797 -2.35 -1.13 44.28
N GLU A 798 -1.38 -0.98 45.19
CA GLU A 798 -0.94 -2.02 46.10
C GLU A 798 -1.02 -1.55 47.53
N LEU A 799 -1.88 -2.17 48.34
CA LEU A 799 -1.98 -1.91 49.76
C LEU A 799 -1.20 -3.01 50.51
N THR A 800 -0.22 -2.58 51.30
CA THR A 800 0.48 -3.45 52.25
C THR A 800 0.25 -2.90 53.67
N VAL A 801 -0.19 -3.73 54.58
CA VAL A 801 -0.30 -3.41 55.99
C VAL A 801 0.68 -4.26 56.80
N VAL A 802 1.35 -3.60 57.76
CA VAL A 802 2.34 -4.26 58.60
C VAL A 802 2.03 -4.04 60.08
N ASP A 803 2.39 -4.93 60.95
CA ASP A 803 2.34 -4.79 62.39
C ASP A 803 3.45 -3.81 62.92
N ARG A 804 3.46 -3.57 64.20
CA ARG A 804 4.46 -2.71 64.84
C ARG A 804 5.92 -3.21 64.71
N TRP A 805 6.12 -4.43 64.33
CA TRP A 805 7.40 -5.06 64.09
C TRP A 805 7.85 -5.07 62.67
N GLY A 806 7.03 -4.49 61.75
CA GLY A 806 7.26 -4.43 60.31
C GLY A 806 6.91 -5.75 59.55
N LYS A 807 6.27 -6.69 60.22
CA LYS A 807 5.78 -7.93 59.54
C LYS A 807 4.51 -7.62 58.77
N SER A 808 4.46 -7.98 57.48
CA SER A 808 3.27 -7.85 56.65
C SER A 808 2.15 -8.72 57.16
N VAL A 809 1.01 -8.12 57.45
CA VAL A 809 -0.21 -8.76 57.98
C VAL A 809 -1.33 -8.80 56.94
N PHE A 810 -1.24 -7.89 55.93
CA PHE A 810 -2.15 -7.88 54.80
C PHE A 810 -1.43 -7.29 53.58
N ARG A 811 -1.73 -7.83 52.41
CA ARG A 811 -1.25 -7.30 51.12
C ARG A 811 -2.29 -7.60 50.06
N SER A 812 -2.66 -6.59 49.29
CA SER A 812 -3.57 -6.68 48.16
C SER A 812 -3.05 -5.84 47.00
N THR A 813 -3.10 -6.38 45.80
CA THR A 813 -2.90 -5.68 44.53
C THR A 813 -4.28 -5.41 43.95
N GLY A 814 -4.56 -4.17 43.55
CA GLY A 814 -5.90 -3.75 43.12
C GLY A 814 -6.87 -3.74 44.29
N TYR A 815 -6.46 -3.14 45.43
CA TYR A 815 -7.29 -3.08 46.64
C TYR A 815 -8.67 -2.45 46.36
N SER A 816 -9.73 -3.14 46.76
CA SER A 816 -11.12 -2.82 46.44
C SER A 816 -12.01 -2.59 47.67
N ASN A 817 -11.43 -2.09 48.78
CA ASN A 817 -12.15 -1.83 50.05
C ASN A 817 -12.71 -3.09 50.72
N ASP A 818 -12.02 -4.23 50.59
CA ASP A 818 -12.48 -5.56 51.00
C ASP A 818 -11.76 -6.12 52.24
N TRP A 819 -10.84 -5.37 52.84
CA TRP A 819 -10.12 -5.85 54.03
C TRP A 819 -10.85 -5.47 55.33
N ASP A 820 -11.27 -6.50 56.05
CA ASP A 820 -11.97 -6.42 57.34
C ASP A 820 -11.08 -6.62 58.59
N GLY A 821 -9.75 -6.59 58.39
CA GLY A 821 -8.79 -6.81 59.46
C GLY A 821 -8.56 -8.30 59.78
N GLY A 822 -9.27 -9.23 59.20
CA GLY A 822 -9.15 -10.66 59.42
C GLY A 822 -9.06 -11.07 60.91
N ASP A 823 -8.13 -11.97 61.26
CA ASP A 823 -7.91 -12.42 62.63
C ASP A 823 -7.03 -11.48 63.49
N LEU A 824 -6.72 -10.26 62.98
CA LEU A 824 -5.87 -9.30 63.71
C LEU A 824 -6.58 -8.76 64.93
N SER A 825 -5.82 -8.59 66.06
CA SER A 825 -6.34 -7.97 67.28
C SER A 825 -6.54 -6.47 67.14
N SER A 826 -7.42 -5.87 67.94
CA SER A 826 -7.51 -4.44 68.07
C SER A 826 -6.14 -3.82 68.34
N GLY A 827 -5.80 -2.78 67.61
CA GLY A 827 -4.49 -2.14 67.77
C GLY A 827 -4.11 -1.29 66.56
N VAL A 828 -2.90 -0.74 66.63
CA VAL A 828 -2.33 0.15 65.61
C VAL A 828 -1.50 -0.68 64.63
N TYR A 829 -1.76 -0.51 63.36
CA TYR A 829 -1.01 -1.10 62.22
C TYR A 829 -0.53 0.03 61.32
N TYR A 830 0.43 -0.26 60.49
CA TYR A 830 0.98 0.72 59.52
C TYR A 830 0.67 0.26 58.13
N TYR A 831 0.26 1.18 57.27
CA TYR A 831 0.00 0.87 55.88
C TYR A 831 0.93 1.61 54.94
N VAL A 832 1.20 1.00 53.79
CA VAL A 832 1.79 1.57 52.61
C VAL A 832 0.82 1.31 51.46
N LEU A 833 0.28 2.38 50.90
CA LEU A 833 -0.55 2.33 49.69
C LEU A 833 0.25 2.93 48.53
N ASP A 834 0.61 2.07 47.60
CA ASP A 834 1.33 2.46 46.39
C ASP A 834 0.35 2.57 45.21
N LEU A 835 0.19 3.82 44.70
CA LEU A 835 -0.71 4.15 43.60
C LEU A 835 0.03 4.08 42.25
N LYS A 836 0.63 2.97 41.90
CA LYS A 836 1.52 2.64 40.76
C LYS A 836 1.47 3.64 39.58
N LYS A 837 0.30 3.88 39.00
CA LYS A 837 0.13 4.76 37.84
C LYS A 837 0.47 6.23 38.08
N ARG A 838 0.38 6.70 39.38
CA ARG A 838 0.66 8.10 39.73
C ARG A 838 2.01 8.29 40.42
N ASN A 839 2.79 7.23 40.51
CA ASN A 839 4.08 7.27 41.21
C ASN A 839 4.00 7.86 42.65
N THR A 840 2.87 7.64 43.30
CA THR A 840 2.53 8.22 44.60
C THR A 840 2.41 7.11 45.63
N VAL A 841 3.13 7.23 46.73
CA VAL A 841 3.06 6.31 47.85
C VAL A 841 2.52 7.03 49.09
N VAL A 842 1.38 6.59 49.57
CA VAL A 842 0.76 7.10 50.83
C VAL A 842 1.10 6.13 51.96
N LYS A 843 1.60 6.66 53.06
CA LYS A 843 1.94 5.88 54.26
C LYS A 843 1.26 6.46 55.47
N GLY A 844 0.80 5.61 56.35
CA GLY A 844 0.15 6.03 57.56
C GLY A 844 -0.10 4.90 58.55
N ILE A 845 -0.95 5.23 59.52
CA ILE A 845 -1.41 4.28 60.54
C ILE A 845 -2.88 3.95 60.30
N VAL A 846 -3.26 2.74 60.61
CA VAL A 846 -4.64 2.31 60.67
C VAL A 846 -4.91 1.62 62.02
N ASN A 847 -5.95 2.04 62.69
CA ASN A 847 -6.39 1.42 63.92
C ASN A 847 -7.52 0.41 63.62
N ILE A 848 -7.33 -0.78 64.08
CA ILE A 848 -8.40 -1.79 64.11
C ILE A 848 -9.04 -1.75 65.50
N VAL A 849 -10.36 -1.55 65.57
CA VAL A 849 -11.11 -1.57 66.82
C VAL A 849 -12.24 -2.57 66.65
N LYS A 850 -12.10 -3.76 67.31
CA LYS A 850 -13.12 -4.82 67.28
C LYS A 850 -13.96 -4.71 68.52
#